data_f0c37c65c364afb588d804ea91922f4c
#
_entry.id   f0c37c65c364afb588d804ea91922f4c
#
_cell.length_a   1.000
_cell.length_b   1.000
_cell.length_c   1.000
_cell.angle_alpha   90.00
_cell.angle_beta   90.00
_cell.angle_gamma   90.00
#
_symmetry.space_group_name_H-M   'P 1'
#
loop_
_entity.id
_entity.type
_entity.pdbx_description
1 polymer ?
#
loop_
_entity_poly.entity_id
_entity_poly.type
_entity_poly.pdbx_seq_one_letter_code
_entity_poly.pdbx_strand_id
1 'polypeptide(L)'
;MKWLQLRHQRVSLATIVTLLGLGTLGLSATSASAAPNEPIGFSSYLITPMPTLDPLVPPDHLVTMRGTYKNTTDAFISELTLDLATFGPITTRTQLGELLVEPNNFGNLAVTTTKTSARLRNLAPGVTKTWQVTFRGEQVLGSGAVGVFAIGLVPQSSEYGPSAAIAIPWFFNSAVQPTKVVLAVPLTTLNTNLADGTSTNTTSDLSEAERLSAILRSQGNSSVSWLVDSAISSWANNLVTNTNTAAAEELVAALATLPAGVPVVPYGHADISALVRAGKQAEFGEVIARTSQSSAGNPIFYTPASGESDRTTISLLNTQNVRSIISNKSIHDNERVTTPASVTSSSNKVLVFDVASSNCLKDMESNEDSFFRATSCLKAEIGMITAESPQIARSIIVMAPTDWEISSQGVTDLLLQLSNHNWMQLAPLQEIAGQETTQSFIALNSGKDRDFSRGLLRLSDEIKVNTESVSALYVDPELAASFTAARLLGYSDLWSSNTQAVKYFEQNSKLLNEYLDAIQLEASAQITTPQASSEIPITIVNTSDRDVSVSLALTSASTSRFSAQPSGLIQVAQGQRVTVPVSISLIGAGIVTVQAQLIAPNGERFGVGKEIQISSAAYSQFARTLVLGAFGLLLALTLSNFTKRLREGRRVKSNQVSTE
;
A
#
# COMPACT_ATOMS: atom_id res chain seq x y z
N MET A 1 -35.75 -34.97 -13.89
CA MET A 1 -36.65 -34.19 -13.03
C MET A 1 -36.09 -32.78 -13.01
N LYS A 2 -36.55 -31.86 -13.93
CA LYS A 2 -37.61 -30.84 -13.78
C LYS A 2 -37.37 -29.98 -12.53
N TRP A 3 -37.10 -28.66 -12.59
CA TRP A 3 -37.72 -27.49 -13.25
C TRP A 3 -36.70 -26.35 -13.32
N LEU A 4 -36.36 -25.67 -14.33
CA LEU A 4 -36.81 -24.48 -15.12
C LEU A 4 -37.66 -23.42 -14.39
N GLN A 5 -37.15 -22.18 -14.40
CA GLN A 5 -37.81 -20.89 -14.73
C GLN A 5 -36.78 -19.75 -14.50
N LEU A 6 -36.25 -19.07 -15.46
CA LEU A 6 -36.71 -18.04 -16.43
C LEU A 6 -37.48 -16.87 -15.81
N ARG A 7 -36.90 -15.67 -15.87
CA ARG A 7 -37.49 -14.32 -16.18
C ARG A 7 -36.63 -13.21 -15.62
N HIS A 8 -36.33 -12.05 -16.14
CA HIS A 8 -36.67 -11.37 -17.40
C HIS A 8 -35.69 -10.22 -17.58
N GLN A 9 -35.20 -10.00 -18.79
CA GLN A 9 -34.57 -8.77 -19.25
C GLN A 9 -35.58 -7.61 -19.21
N ARG A 10 -35.14 -6.42 -18.82
CA ARG A 10 -35.71 -5.16 -19.30
C ARG A 10 -34.61 -4.26 -19.83
N VAL A 11 -34.61 -4.16 -21.13
CA VAL A 11 -33.94 -3.13 -21.92
C VAL A 11 -34.79 -1.86 -21.77
N SER A 12 -34.18 -0.74 -21.48
CA SER A 12 -34.76 0.58 -21.66
C SER A 12 -33.82 1.44 -22.50
N LEU A 13 -34.23 1.66 -23.75
CA LEU A 13 -33.77 2.75 -24.61
C LEU A 13 -34.07 4.08 -23.92
N ALA A 14 -33.12 4.97 -23.86
CA ALA A 14 -33.34 6.40 -23.62
C ALA A 14 -32.65 7.20 -24.70
N THR A 15 -33.43 7.98 -25.34
CA THR A 15 -33.33 8.85 -26.48
C THR A 15 -32.27 9.94 -26.26
N ILE A 16 -31.41 10.14 -27.25
CA ILE A 16 -30.51 11.30 -27.40
C ILE A 16 -31.35 12.52 -27.76
N VAL A 17 -31.26 13.57 -26.96
CA VAL A 17 -31.65 14.94 -27.36
C VAL A 17 -30.42 15.84 -27.19
N THR A 18 -29.90 16.25 -28.32
CA THR A 18 -28.85 17.28 -28.46
C THR A 18 -29.48 18.65 -28.30
N LEU A 19 -29.05 19.46 -27.33
CA LEU A 19 -29.32 20.90 -27.30
C LEU A 19 -28.03 21.65 -26.95
N LEU A 20 -27.54 22.41 -27.93
CA LEU A 20 -26.53 23.43 -27.74
C LEU A 20 -27.11 24.58 -26.88
N GLY A 21 -26.36 25.00 -25.87
CA GLY A 21 -26.71 26.17 -25.06
C GLY A 21 -25.51 26.67 -24.28
N LEU A 22 -25.05 27.84 -24.65
CA LEU A 22 -24.03 28.75 -24.17
C LEU A 22 -23.68 28.66 -22.68
N GLY A 23 -22.37 28.88 -22.42
CA GLY A 23 -21.71 28.83 -21.16
C GLY A 23 -22.21 29.75 -20.06
N THR A 24 -22.17 29.21 -18.88
CA THR A 24 -21.94 29.95 -17.64
C THR A 24 -21.00 29.11 -16.81
N LEU A 25 -19.89 29.68 -16.41
CA LEU A 25 -18.98 29.17 -15.41
C LEU A 25 -19.78 28.97 -14.09
N GLY A 26 -20.30 27.79 -13.90
CA GLY A 26 -20.86 27.34 -12.64
C GLY A 26 -19.74 26.76 -11.78
N LEU A 27 -19.29 27.53 -10.80
CA LEU A 27 -18.59 27.00 -9.64
C LEU A 27 -19.44 25.84 -9.10
N SER A 28 -18.96 24.62 -9.26
CA SER A 28 -19.53 23.45 -8.59
C SER A 28 -19.23 23.61 -7.10
N ALA A 29 -20.18 24.22 -6.39
CA ALA A 29 -20.22 24.05 -4.95
C ALA A 29 -20.44 22.55 -4.69
N THR A 30 -19.39 21.85 -4.28
CA THR A 30 -19.51 20.56 -3.62
C THR A 30 -20.47 20.77 -2.47
N SER A 31 -21.65 20.15 -2.57
CA SER A 31 -22.63 20.13 -1.47
C SER A 31 -21.94 19.49 -0.26
N ALA A 32 -21.48 20.34 0.68
CA ALA A 32 -21.21 19.92 2.03
C ALA A 32 -22.43 19.12 2.49
N SER A 33 -22.23 17.91 2.95
CA SER A 33 -23.26 17.10 3.60
C SER A 33 -23.79 17.98 4.75
N ALA A 34 -24.99 18.51 4.55
CA ALA A 34 -25.65 19.30 5.61
C ALA A 34 -25.80 18.35 6.80
N ALA A 35 -25.19 18.74 7.93
CA ALA A 35 -25.56 18.17 9.21
C ALA A 35 -27.10 18.19 9.35
N PRO A 36 -27.70 17.21 10.03
CA PRO A 36 -29.15 17.17 10.24
C PRO A 36 -29.62 18.55 10.70
N ASN A 37 -30.79 18.99 10.23
CA ASN A 37 -31.36 20.34 10.38
C ASN A 37 -31.40 20.80 11.85
N GLU A 38 -30.26 21.13 12.43
CA GLU A 38 -30.16 21.70 13.77
C GLU A 38 -30.32 23.20 13.66
N PRO A 39 -31.33 23.80 14.31
CA PRO A 39 -31.50 25.25 14.30
C PRO A 39 -30.35 25.98 14.97
N ILE A 40 -29.67 25.35 15.95
CA ILE A 40 -28.52 25.90 16.68
C ILE A 40 -27.25 25.19 16.23
N GLY A 41 -26.39 25.88 15.52
CA GLY A 41 -25.05 25.39 15.14
C GLY A 41 -23.97 26.08 15.95
N PHE A 42 -22.88 25.39 16.26
CA PHE A 42 -21.70 25.90 16.95
C PHE A 42 -20.56 26.02 15.94
N SER A 43 -19.83 27.15 15.93
CA SER A 43 -18.69 27.39 15.04
C SER A 43 -17.37 27.61 15.77
N SER A 44 -17.40 28.08 17.02
CA SER A 44 -16.20 28.24 17.85
C SER A 44 -16.49 28.41 19.32
N TYR A 45 -15.51 28.07 20.16
CA TYR A 45 -15.45 28.58 21.55
C TYR A 45 -14.00 28.91 21.94
N LEU A 46 -13.84 29.89 22.79
CA LEU A 46 -12.57 30.34 23.32
C LEU A 46 -12.67 30.47 24.85
N ILE A 47 -11.68 29.91 25.54
CA ILE A 47 -11.52 30.10 27.00
C ILE A 47 -10.35 31.04 27.20
N THR A 48 -10.62 32.22 27.69
CA THR A 48 -9.61 33.27 27.93
C THR A 48 -9.42 33.44 29.44
N PRO A 49 -8.21 33.29 29.99
CA PRO A 49 -7.92 33.62 31.38
C PRO A 49 -8.19 35.09 31.63
N MET A 50 -8.90 35.39 32.72
CA MET A 50 -9.05 36.77 33.20
C MET A 50 -7.94 37.09 34.20
N PRO A 51 -7.18 38.18 34.00
CA PRO A 51 -6.16 38.61 34.97
C PRO A 51 -6.84 39.01 36.28
N THR A 52 -6.34 38.47 37.39
CA THR A 52 -6.74 38.91 38.74
C THR A 52 -5.64 39.79 39.30
N LEU A 53 -6.04 40.85 39.99
CA LEU A 53 -5.09 41.73 40.71
C LEU A 53 -4.68 41.13 42.08
N ASP A 54 -5.42 40.15 42.57
CA ASP A 54 -5.16 39.47 43.82
C ASP A 54 -4.62 38.06 43.56
N PRO A 55 -3.36 37.76 43.93
CA PRO A 55 -2.76 36.44 43.72
C PRO A 55 -3.41 35.34 44.56
N LEU A 56 -4.25 35.66 45.54
CA LEU A 56 -5.01 34.71 46.36
C LEU A 56 -6.37 34.34 45.72
N VAL A 57 -6.80 35.11 44.72
CA VAL A 57 -8.04 34.83 43.99
C VAL A 57 -7.67 34.15 42.68
N PRO A 58 -8.12 32.91 42.45
CA PRO A 58 -7.84 32.23 41.17
C PRO A 58 -8.36 33.05 39.98
N PRO A 59 -7.62 33.12 38.86
CA PRO A 59 -8.10 33.83 37.67
C PRO A 59 -9.40 33.18 37.19
N ASP A 60 -10.42 33.97 36.98
CA ASP A 60 -11.69 33.56 36.38
C ASP A 60 -11.51 33.44 34.86
N HIS A 61 -12.06 32.37 34.25
CA HIS A 61 -11.98 32.17 32.80
C HIS A 61 -13.24 32.72 32.13
N LEU A 62 -13.01 33.58 31.13
CA LEU A 62 -14.06 34.07 30.26
C LEU A 62 -14.22 33.10 29.08
N VAL A 63 -15.39 32.49 28.96
CA VAL A 63 -15.73 31.57 27.86
C VAL A 63 -16.60 32.34 26.88
N THR A 64 -16.14 32.41 25.61
CA THR A 64 -16.93 32.96 24.52
C THR A 64 -17.27 31.83 23.54
N MET A 65 -18.56 31.59 23.34
CA MET A 65 -19.10 30.63 22.40
C MET A 65 -19.74 31.38 21.23
N ARG A 66 -19.58 30.89 20.02
CA ARG A 66 -20.16 31.44 18.80
C ARG A 66 -20.77 30.33 17.94
N GLY A 67 -21.74 30.75 17.14
CA GLY A 67 -22.37 29.85 16.20
C GLY A 67 -23.47 30.52 15.40
N THR A 68 -24.32 29.68 14.81
CA THR A 68 -25.41 30.09 13.95
C THR A 68 -26.74 29.56 14.46
N TYR A 69 -27.82 30.23 14.12
CA TYR A 69 -29.19 29.73 14.31
C TYR A 69 -29.93 29.90 12.98
N LYS A 70 -30.55 28.84 12.53
CA LYS A 70 -31.40 28.84 11.32
C LYS A 70 -32.88 28.77 11.75
N ASN A 71 -33.69 29.71 11.29
CA ASN A 71 -35.14 29.59 11.49
C ASN A 71 -35.67 28.48 10.60
N THR A 72 -35.98 27.32 11.18
CA THR A 72 -36.55 26.15 10.50
C THR A 72 -38.07 26.13 10.52
N THR A 73 -38.72 27.15 11.12
CA THR A 73 -40.18 27.29 11.13
C THR A 73 -40.66 28.04 9.88
N ASP A 74 -41.95 27.91 9.55
CA ASP A 74 -42.59 28.64 8.46
C ASP A 74 -43.00 30.08 8.89
N ALA A 75 -42.78 30.47 10.16
CA ALA A 75 -43.18 31.73 10.72
C ALA A 75 -42.01 32.71 10.84
N PHE A 76 -42.30 34.01 10.70
CA PHE A 76 -41.35 35.06 11.01
C PHE A 76 -41.17 35.20 12.51
N ILE A 77 -39.94 35.11 12.99
CA ILE A 77 -39.57 35.26 14.38
C ILE A 77 -39.03 36.69 14.58
N SER A 78 -39.79 37.54 15.29
CA SER A 78 -39.41 38.93 15.56
C SER A 78 -38.23 39.05 16.51
N GLU A 79 -38.22 38.26 17.59
CA GLU A 79 -37.13 38.14 18.55
C GLU A 79 -37.07 36.71 19.07
N LEU A 80 -35.85 36.12 19.11
CA LEU A 80 -35.55 34.82 19.68
C LEU A 80 -34.50 35.01 20.77
N THR A 81 -34.78 34.48 21.95
CA THR A 81 -33.80 34.39 23.03
C THR A 81 -33.31 32.95 23.11
N LEU A 82 -31.98 32.78 23.09
CA LEU A 82 -31.29 31.51 23.32
C LEU A 82 -30.60 31.60 24.68
N ASP A 83 -31.12 30.90 25.67
CA ASP A 83 -30.60 30.91 27.02
C ASP A 83 -29.41 29.98 27.16
N LEU A 84 -28.30 30.46 27.72
CA LEU A 84 -27.16 29.62 28.05
C LEU A 84 -27.56 28.62 29.13
N ALA A 85 -27.21 27.36 28.91
CA ALA A 85 -27.48 26.27 29.83
C ALA A 85 -26.26 25.36 30.00
N THR A 86 -26.14 24.80 31.20
CA THR A 86 -25.31 23.61 31.42
C THR A 86 -26.21 22.39 31.51
N PHE A 87 -25.77 21.30 30.85
CA PHE A 87 -26.45 20.00 30.86
C PHE A 87 -25.73 19.02 31.81
N GLY A 88 -24.80 19.53 32.61
CA GLY A 88 -24.06 18.77 33.61
C GLY A 88 -22.72 18.20 33.11
N PRO A 89 -21.99 17.52 34.01
CA PRO A 89 -20.75 16.84 33.65
C PRO A 89 -21.03 15.60 32.80
N ILE A 90 -20.21 15.41 31.80
CA ILE A 90 -20.14 14.15 31.01
C ILE A 90 -19.29 13.19 31.82
N THR A 91 -19.83 12.01 32.17
CA THR A 91 -19.19 11.08 33.09
C THR A 91 -18.59 9.86 32.40
N THR A 92 -18.99 9.59 31.14
CA THR A 92 -18.49 8.47 30.34
C THR A 92 -18.16 8.89 28.93
N ARG A 93 -17.21 8.21 28.31
CA ARG A 93 -16.87 8.41 26.88
C ARG A 93 -18.01 8.02 25.94
N THR A 94 -18.89 7.11 26.36
CA THR A 94 -20.12 6.77 25.63
C THR A 94 -21.07 7.98 25.57
N GLN A 95 -21.34 8.64 26.71
CA GLN A 95 -22.14 9.88 26.71
C GLN A 95 -21.51 10.98 25.86
N LEU A 96 -20.19 11.12 25.92
CA LEU A 96 -19.49 12.05 25.05
C LEU A 96 -19.70 11.71 23.57
N GLY A 97 -19.55 10.44 23.18
CA GLY A 97 -19.77 10.01 21.81
C GLY A 97 -21.19 10.27 21.30
N GLU A 98 -22.20 10.05 22.14
CA GLU A 98 -23.59 10.37 21.83
C GLU A 98 -23.79 11.88 21.58
N LEU A 99 -23.24 12.73 22.43
CA LEU A 99 -23.32 14.19 22.27
C LEU A 99 -22.57 14.70 21.04
N LEU A 100 -21.43 14.09 20.70
CA LEU A 100 -20.63 14.49 19.53
C LEU A 100 -21.32 14.12 18.21
N VAL A 101 -22.11 13.04 18.18
CA VAL A 101 -22.90 12.64 17.03
C VAL A 101 -24.19 13.45 16.91
N GLU A 102 -24.88 13.65 18.02
CA GLU A 102 -26.15 14.36 18.10
C GLU A 102 -26.09 15.44 19.21
N PRO A 103 -25.73 16.70 18.87
CA PRO A 103 -25.61 17.80 19.84
C PRO A 103 -26.88 18.15 20.66
N ASN A 104 -28.02 17.61 20.27
CA ASN A 104 -29.30 17.71 20.99
C ASN A 104 -29.64 16.45 21.80
N ASN A 105 -28.79 15.44 21.81
CA ASN A 105 -28.95 14.22 22.61
C ASN A 105 -28.14 14.32 23.90
N PHE A 106 -28.78 14.79 24.96
CA PHE A 106 -28.15 14.94 26.29
C PHE A 106 -28.36 13.74 27.21
N GLY A 107 -29.05 12.71 26.74
CA GLY A 107 -29.41 11.56 27.56
C GLY A 107 -30.18 11.98 28.82
N ASN A 108 -29.68 11.55 30.01
CA ASN A 108 -30.28 11.89 31.32
C ASN A 108 -29.65 13.12 32.00
N LEU A 109 -28.89 13.94 31.25
CA LEU A 109 -28.26 15.13 31.84
C LEU A 109 -29.30 16.18 32.21
N ALA A 110 -29.20 16.74 33.43
CA ALA A 110 -30.11 17.76 33.93
C ALA A 110 -29.80 19.12 33.32
N VAL A 111 -30.79 19.76 32.70
CA VAL A 111 -30.63 21.08 32.11
C VAL A 111 -30.78 22.17 33.18
N THR A 112 -29.77 23.01 33.33
CA THR A 112 -29.80 24.17 34.18
C THR A 112 -29.53 25.44 33.38
N THR A 113 -30.54 26.27 33.18
CA THR A 113 -30.41 27.55 32.46
C THR A 113 -29.79 28.63 33.33
N THR A 114 -29.04 29.53 32.72
CA THR A 114 -28.46 30.69 33.37
C THR A 114 -29.22 31.97 32.99
N LYS A 115 -28.84 33.12 33.58
CA LYS A 115 -29.38 34.43 33.16
C LYS A 115 -28.70 35.00 31.92
N THR A 116 -27.69 34.32 31.40
CA THR A 116 -26.95 34.75 30.20
C THR A 116 -27.66 34.21 28.97
N SER A 117 -27.85 35.03 27.95
CA SER A 117 -28.54 34.65 26.72
C SER A 117 -28.02 35.41 25.50
N ALA A 118 -28.18 34.77 24.33
CA ALA A 118 -28.05 35.44 23.04
C ALA A 118 -29.44 35.88 22.54
N ARG A 119 -29.54 37.06 21.93
CA ARG A 119 -30.78 37.56 21.34
C ARG A 119 -30.63 37.78 19.84
N LEU A 120 -31.51 37.15 19.10
CA LEU A 120 -31.59 37.25 17.64
C LEU A 120 -32.89 37.92 17.23
N ARG A 121 -32.87 38.86 16.29
CA ARG A 121 -34.03 39.60 15.83
C ARG A 121 -34.25 39.47 14.35
N ASN A 122 -35.51 39.60 13.93
CA ASN A 122 -35.90 39.61 12.51
C ASN A 122 -35.42 38.36 11.73
N LEU A 123 -35.85 37.18 12.15
CA LEU A 123 -35.56 35.90 11.52
C LEU A 123 -36.73 35.49 10.63
N ALA A 124 -36.63 35.71 9.34
CA ALA A 124 -37.59 35.17 8.37
C ALA A 124 -37.41 33.63 8.24
N PRO A 125 -38.42 32.89 7.75
CA PRO A 125 -38.29 31.47 7.49
C PRO A 125 -37.07 31.15 6.64
N GLY A 126 -36.28 30.16 7.01
CA GLY A 126 -35.07 29.72 6.33
C GLY A 126 -33.83 30.61 6.53
N VAL A 127 -33.95 31.76 7.18
CA VAL A 127 -32.80 32.66 7.41
C VAL A 127 -31.92 32.16 8.55
N THR A 128 -30.60 32.19 8.30
CA THR A 128 -29.56 31.89 9.30
C THR A 128 -28.96 33.18 9.81
N LYS A 129 -28.80 33.29 11.17
CA LYS A 129 -28.10 34.38 11.85
C LYS A 129 -27.05 33.86 12.81
N THR A 130 -25.99 34.64 12.98
CA THR A 130 -24.93 34.36 13.94
C THR A 130 -25.36 34.77 15.37
N TRP A 131 -24.94 33.98 16.34
CA TRP A 131 -25.08 34.31 17.77
C TRP A 131 -23.71 34.25 18.46
N GLN A 132 -23.59 34.94 19.57
CA GLN A 132 -22.44 34.90 20.47
C GLN A 132 -22.93 35.01 21.90
N VAL A 133 -22.34 34.19 22.77
CA VAL A 133 -22.56 34.24 24.23
C VAL A 133 -21.20 34.25 24.91
N THR A 134 -21.04 35.15 25.89
CA THR A 134 -19.84 35.22 26.73
C THR A 134 -20.25 35.10 28.19
N PHE A 135 -19.57 34.25 28.93
CA PHE A 135 -19.85 33.97 30.32
C PHE A 135 -18.57 33.63 31.11
N ARG A 136 -18.63 33.75 32.42
CA ARG A 136 -17.58 33.29 33.32
C ARG A 136 -17.79 31.81 33.62
N GLY A 137 -16.79 30.96 33.31
CA GLY A 137 -16.92 29.53 33.46
C GLY A 137 -17.20 29.08 34.86
N GLU A 138 -16.55 29.67 35.88
CA GLU A 138 -16.75 29.34 37.29
C GLU A 138 -18.17 29.67 37.80
N GLN A 139 -18.79 30.72 37.24
CA GLN A 139 -20.17 31.08 37.61
C GLN A 139 -21.22 30.12 37.05
N VAL A 140 -20.87 29.43 35.92
CA VAL A 140 -21.76 28.50 35.26
C VAL A 140 -21.52 27.06 35.72
N LEU A 141 -20.26 26.68 35.93
CA LEU A 141 -19.85 25.31 36.28
C LEU A 141 -19.62 25.10 37.77
N GLY A 142 -19.42 26.19 38.51
CA GLY A 142 -19.05 26.16 39.92
C GLY A 142 -17.54 26.21 40.18
N SER A 143 -17.15 26.73 41.34
CA SER A 143 -15.75 26.76 41.78
C SER A 143 -15.27 25.34 42.08
N GLY A 144 -14.19 24.89 41.43
CA GLY A 144 -13.63 23.55 41.60
C GLY A 144 -14.20 22.49 40.66
N ALA A 145 -15.01 22.87 39.69
CA ALA A 145 -15.43 21.96 38.63
C ALA A 145 -14.22 21.47 37.82
N VAL A 146 -14.13 20.16 37.63
CA VAL A 146 -13.05 19.48 36.87
C VAL A 146 -13.66 18.38 36.01
N GLY A 147 -13.35 18.37 34.72
CA GLY A 147 -13.84 17.36 33.79
C GLY A 147 -14.33 17.95 32.48
N VAL A 148 -15.20 17.23 31.82
CA VAL A 148 -15.83 17.65 30.56
C VAL A 148 -17.31 17.92 30.85
N PHE A 149 -17.79 19.07 30.39
CA PHE A 149 -19.15 19.54 30.66
C PHE A 149 -19.88 19.78 29.33
N ALA A 150 -21.14 19.35 29.26
CA ALA A 150 -22.02 19.74 28.18
C ALA A 150 -22.57 21.14 28.44
N ILE A 151 -22.22 22.10 27.59
CA ILE A 151 -22.65 23.51 27.69
C ILE A 151 -23.26 23.92 26.38
N GLY A 152 -24.38 24.58 26.37
CA GLY A 152 -25.06 24.95 25.16
C GLY A 152 -26.16 25.97 25.32
N LEU A 153 -27.08 25.99 24.39
CA LEU A 153 -28.15 26.95 24.29
C LEU A 153 -29.52 26.28 24.26
N VAL A 154 -30.48 26.89 24.96
CA VAL A 154 -31.88 26.48 25.01
C VAL A 154 -32.73 27.59 24.39
N PRO A 155 -33.49 27.33 23.32
CA PRO A 155 -34.45 28.29 22.78
C PRO A 155 -35.55 28.58 23.82
N GLN A 156 -36.06 29.81 23.85
CA GLN A 156 -37.12 30.22 24.77
C GLN A 156 -38.43 29.43 24.61
N SER A 157 -38.64 28.77 23.47
CA SER A 157 -39.75 27.88 23.22
C SER A 157 -39.27 26.68 22.37
N SER A 158 -39.81 25.50 22.65
CA SER A 158 -39.53 24.27 21.88
C SER A 158 -39.97 24.33 20.41
N GLU A 159 -40.88 25.24 20.07
CA GLU A 159 -41.30 25.48 18.66
C GLU A 159 -40.17 26.06 17.81
N TYR A 160 -39.15 26.69 18.43
CA TYR A 160 -37.98 27.21 17.74
C TYR A 160 -36.84 26.21 17.59
N GLY A 161 -37.10 24.94 17.90
CA GLY A 161 -36.19 23.83 17.73
C GLY A 161 -35.64 23.27 19.07
N PRO A 162 -34.86 22.17 18.98
CA PRO A 162 -34.29 21.55 20.16
C PRO A 162 -33.16 22.40 20.76
N SER A 163 -32.89 22.17 22.04
CA SER A 163 -31.66 22.62 22.68
C SER A 163 -30.45 21.91 22.04
N ALA A 164 -29.31 22.57 22.03
CA ALA A 164 -28.06 21.98 21.54
C ALA A 164 -26.89 22.35 22.43
N ALA A 165 -25.92 21.42 22.57
CA ALA A 165 -24.73 21.63 23.40
C ALA A 165 -23.48 21.08 22.73
N ILE A 166 -22.34 21.58 23.22
CA ILE A 166 -21.01 21.04 22.90
C ILE A 166 -20.33 20.59 24.20
N ALA A 167 -19.35 19.70 24.05
CA ALA A 167 -18.51 19.26 25.15
C ALA A 167 -17.33 20.23 25.35
N ILE A 168 -17.21 20.79 26.54
CA ILE A 168 -16.12 21.72 26.91
C ILE A 168 -15.30 21.10 28.03
N PRO A 169 -14.01 20.79 27.83
CA PRO A 169 -13.09 20.41 28.89
C PRO A 169 -12.83 21.60 29.84
N TRP A 170 -12.93 21.37 31.13
CA TRP A 170 -12.75 22.39 32.16
C TRP A 170 -11.87 21.87 33.30
N PHE A 171 -10.64 22.40 33.41
CA PHE A 171 -9.63 21.98 34.39
C PHE A 171 -9.03 23.16 35.12
N PHE A 172 -9.85 24.15 35.41
CA PHE A 172 -9.42 25.38 36.06
C PHE A 172 -9.10 25.13 37.54
N ASN A 173 -7.99 25.71 38.04
CA ASN A 173 -7.53 25.62 39.42
C ASN A 173 -7.30 24.19 39.98
N SER A 174 -7.18 23.20 39.15
CA SER A 174 -6.88 21.86 39.62
C SER A 174 -5.40 21.53 39.41
N ALA A 175 -4.77 20.90 40.40
CA ALA A 175 -3.46 20.30 40.26
C ALA A 175 -3.61 19.01 39.43
N VAL A 176 -3.79 19.15 38.11
CA VAL A 176 -3.98 18.04 37.17
C VAL A 176 -2.62 17.64 36.58
N GLN A 177 -2.36 16.36 36.50
CA GLN A 177 -1.24 15.86 35.70
C GLN A 177 -1.64 15.91 34.22
N PRO A 178 -0.90 16.62 33.36
CA PRO A 178 -1.28 16.72 31.94
C PRO A 178 -1.21 15.39 31.24
N THR A 179 -2.22 15.09 30.43
CA THR A 179 -2.17 13.95 29.51
C THR A 179 -1.22 14.26 28.37
N LYS A 180 -0.21 13.40 28.15
CA LYS A 180 0.71 13.48 27.00
C LYS A 180 0.01 12.97 25.76
N VAL A 181 -0.05 13.79 24.74
CA VAL A 181 -0.70 13.49 23.47
C VAL A 181 0.34 13.40 22.36
N VAL A 182 0.42 12.25 21.74
CA VAL A 182 1.19 12.04 20.51
C VAL A 182 0.25 12.18 19.32
N LEU A 183 0.51 13.15 18.46
CA LEU A 183 -0.14 13.22 17.16
C LEU A 183 0.73 12.46 16.14
N ALA A 184 0.34 11.24 15.80
CA ALA A 184 1.01 10.41 14.82
C ALA A 184 0.35 10.58 13.44
N VAL A 185 1.14 11.00 12.45
CA VAL A 185 0.64 11.28 11.10
C VAL A 185 1.32 10.34 10.10
N PRO A 186 0.58 9.38 9.51
CA PRO A 186 1.10 8.53 8.46
C PRO A 186 1.38 9.33 7.19
N LEU A 187 2.61 9.23 6.68
CA LEU A 187 3.02 9.70 5.37
C LEU A 187 3.15 8.48 4.46
N THR A 188 2.01 7.98 4.05
CA THR A 188 1.88 6.76 3.24
C THR A 188 0.98 7.02 2.05
N THR A 189 1.25 6.32 0.97
CA THR A 189 0.39 6.30 -0.23
C THR A 189 0.42 4.92 -0.85
N LEU A 190 -0.63 4.57 -1.59
CA LEU A 190 -0.61 3.36 -2.39
C LEU A 190 0.37 3.54 -3.55
N ASN A 191 1.56 2.96 -3.41
CA ASN A 191 2.56 3.01 -4.45
C ASN A 191 2.23 1.99 -5.54
N THR A 192 1.88 2.50 -6.74
CA THR A 192 1.49 1.69 -7.91
C THR A 192 2.58 1.61 -8.97
N ASN A 193 3.83 1.99 -8.65
CA ASN A 193 4.95 1.92 -9.57
C ASN A 193 5.28 0.47 -9.92
N LEU A 194 5.41 0.20 -11.21
CA LEU A 194 5.94 -1.06 -11.73
C LEU A 194 7.46 -1.12 -11.56
N ALA A 195 8.06 -2.25 -11.89
CA ALA A 195 9.49 -2.46 -11.77
C ALA A 195 10.35 -1.53 -12.66
N ASP A 196 9.80 -1.01 -13.75
CA ASP A 196 10.44 -0.02 -14.63
C ASP A 196 10.28 1.43 -14.12
N GLY A 197 9.65 1.61 -12.97
CA GLY A 197 9.37 2.91 -12.37
C GLY A 197 8.13 3.62 -12.92
N THR A 198 7.44 3.07 -13.92
CA THR A 198 6.20 3.65 -14.44
C THR A 198 5.05 3.43 -13.48
N SER A 199 4.15 4.41 -13.37
CA SER A 199 2.95 4.29 -12.54
C SER A 199 1.79 3.70 -13.33
N THR A 200 0.99 2.85 -12.68
CA THR A 200 -0.27 2.36 -13.26
C THR A 200 -1.41 3.38 -13.17
N ASN A 201 -1.27 4.46 -12.39
CA ASN A 201 -2.27 5.52 -12.20
C ASN A 201 -1.65 6.89 -11.88
N THR A 202 -0.97 7.48 -12.83
CA THR A 202 -0.24 8.76 -12.68
C THR A 202 -1.12 9.90 -12.16
N THR A 203 -2.40 9.96 -12.56
CA THR A 203 -3.30 11.04 -12.10
C THR A 203 -3.55 10.95 -10.59
N SER A 204 -3.79 9.75 -10.07
CA SER A 204 -3.95 9.55 -8.63
C SER A 204 -2.65 9.84 -7.88
N ASP A 205 -1.50 9.42 -8.44
CA ASP A 205 -0.21 9.67 -7.83
C ASP A 205 0.13 11.16 -7.72
N LEU A 206 -0.24 11.97 -8.72
CA LEU A 206 -0.06 13.43 -8.66
C LEU A 206 -0.95 14.07 -7.59
N SER A 207 -2.21 13.65 -7.48
CA SER A 207 -3.11 14.13 -6.42
C SER A 207 -2.58 13.77 -5.03
N GLU A 208 -2.03 12.56 -4.85
CA GLU A 208 -1.39 12.15 -3.61
C GLU A 208 -0.11 12.95 -3.31
N ALA A 209 0.68 13.28 -4.33
CA ALA A 209 1.87 14.12 -4.15
C ALA A 209 1.49 15.54 -3.67
N GLU A 210 0.43 16.12 -4.22
CA GLU A 210 -0.11 17.41 -3.78
C GLU A 210 -0.59 17.34 -2.32
N ARG A 211 -1.35 16.30 -1.96
CA ARG A 211 -1.84 16.08 -0.59
C ARG A 211 -0.69 15.96 0.42
N LEU A 212 0.27 15.08 0.14
CA LEU A 212 1.40 14.84 1.04
C LEU A 212 2.31 16.06 1.17
N SER A 213 2.59 16.78 0.08
CA SER A 213 3.37 18.01 0.13
C SER A 213 2.65 19.11 0.92
N ALA A 214 1.31 19.21 0.79
CA ALA A 214 0.51 20.17 1.56
C ALA A 214 0.61 19.91 3.07
N ILE A 215 0.54 18.66 3.52
CA ILE A 215 0.69 18.30 4.93
C ILE A 215 2.12 18.58 5.43
N LEU A 216 3.14 18.24 4.63
CA LEU A 216 4.54 18.38 5.01
C LEU A 216 5.03 19.82 5.12
N ARG A 217 4.43 20.78 4.43
CA ARG A 217 4.79 22.20 4.55
C ARG A 217 4.62 22.76 5.96
N SER A 218 3.88 22.08 6.84
CA SER A 218 3.66 22.46 8.24
C SER A 218 4.83 22.21 9.18
N GLN A 219 6.01 21.91 8.69
CA GLN A 219 7.13 21.33 9.42
C GLN A 219 7.79 22.15 10.53
N GLY A 220 7.33 23.30 10.86
CA GLY A 220 7.89 24.07 11.99
C GLY A 220 7.70 23.42 13.37
N ASN A 221 7.06 22.25 13.49
CA ASN A 221 6.63 21.70 14.76
C ASN A 221 7.22 20.31 15.04
N SER A 222 8.20 20.26 15.94
CA SER A 222 8.75 19.04 16.54
C SER A 222 7.71 18.17 17.31
N SER A 223 6.48 18.63 17.39
CA SER A 223 5.39 17.97 18.14
C SER A 223 4.58 16.96 17.33
N VAL A 224 4.76 16.91 16.00
CA VAL A 224 4.16 15.88 15.14
C VAL A 224 5.09 14.69 15.02
N SER A 225 4.53 13.50 15.16
CA SER A 225 5.26 12.25 14.94
C SER A 225 4.92 11.70 13.57
N TRP A 226 5.76 11.99 12.59
CA TRP A 226 5.63 11.46 11.24
C TRP A 226 5.92 9.97 11.20
N LEU A 227 5.09 9.19 10.52
CA LEU A 227 5.26 7.76 10.25
C LEU A 227 5.45 7.61 8.73
N VAL A 228 6.70 7.55 8.29
CA VAL A 228 7.06 7.69 6.87
C VAL A 228 7.16 6.31 6.22
N ASP A 229 6.42 6.08 5.13
CA ASP A 229 6.63 4.87 4.32
C ASP A 229 8.06 4.88 3.75
N SER A 230 8.81 3.82 4.00
CA SER A 230 10.17 3.70 3.52
C SER A 230 10.29 3.62 1.98
N ALA A 231 9.18 3.37 1.27
CA ALA A 231 9.09 3.39 -0.19
C ALA A 231 8.77 4.78 -0.77
N ILE A 232 8.35 5.76 0.06
CA ILE A 232 7.78 7.03 -0.42
C ILE A 232 8.79 7.88 -1.21
N SER A 233 10.06 7.90 -0.78
CA SER A 233 11.09 8.69 -1.47
C SER A 233 11.39 8.14 -2.86
N SER A 234 11.45 6.82 -3.04
CA SER A 234 11.64 6.22 -4.36
C SER A 234 10.42 6.44 -5.26
N TRP A 235 9.22 6.36 -4.71
CA TRP A 235 7.98 6.67 -5.43
C TRP A 235 7.95 8.12 -5.91
N ALA A 236 8.26 9.09 -5.04
CA ALA A 236 8.26 10.51 -5.38
C ALA A 236 9.32 10.83 -6.45
N ASN A 237 10.53 10.26 -6.38
CA ASN A 237 11.56 10.43 -7.40
C ASN A 237 11.15 9.83 -8.75
N ASN A 238 10.52 8.65 -8.78
CA ASN A 238 10.00 8.07 -10.00
C ASN A 238 8.90 8.96 -10.61
N LEU A 239 8.05 9.55 -9.77
CA LEU A 239 7.01 10.47 -10.23
C LEU A 239 7.61 11.73 -10.88
N VAL A 240 8.67 12.32 -10.29
CA VAL A 240 9.43 13.42 -10.92
C VAL A 240 9.98 12.99 -12.27
N THR A 241 10.66 11.84 -12.33
CA THR A 241 11.28 11.34 -13.57
C THR A 241 10.26 11.13 -14.69
N ASN A 242 9.07 10.61 -14.35
CA ASN A 242 8.05 10.25 -15.34
C ASN A 242 7.14 11.40 -15.74
N THR A 243 6.95 12.41 -14.87
CA THR A 243 5.96 13.48 -15.10
C THR A 243 6.57 14.86 -15.19
N ASN A 244 7.72 15.10 -14.57
CA ASN A 244 8.37 16.42 -14.46
C ASN A 244 7.41 17.53 -14.02
N THR A 245 6.58 17.26 -13.00
CA THR A 245 5.56 18.17 -12.48
C THR A 245 6.02 18.86 -11.21
N ALA A 246 5.57 20.10 -11.01
CA ALA A 246 5.86 20.87 -9.79
C ALA A 246 5.41 20.14 -8.51
N ALA A 247 4.27 19.46 -8.53
CA ALA A 247 3.75 18.71 -7.38
C ALA A 247 4.70 17.60 -6.92
N ALA A 248 5.28 16.85 -7.88
CA ALA A 248 6.25 15.80 -7.59
C ALA A 248 7.57 16.38 -7.04
N GLU A 249 8.07 17.47 -7.65
CA GLU A 249 9.29 18.16 -7.19
C GLU A 249 9.11 18.74 -5.78
N GLU A 250 7.96 19.36 -5.50
CA GLU A 250 7.62 19.89 -4.18
C GLU A 250 7.57 18.80 -3.12
N LEU A 251 7.03 17.63 -3.44
CA LEU A 251 7.02 16.50 -2.51
C LEU A 251 8.43 16.01 -2.21
N VAL A 252 9.28 15.84 -3.22
CA VAL A 252 10.68 15.43 -3.02
C VAL A 252 11.41 16.45 -2.13
N ALA A 253 11.23 17.75 -2.40
CA ALA A 253 11.81 18.80 -1.57
C ALA A 253 11.28 18.77 -0.13
N ALA A 254 9.98 18.55 0.07
CA ALA A 254 9.36 18.47 1.39
C ALA A 254 9.87 17.24 2.18
N LEU A 255 9.97 16.06 1.54
CA LEU A 255 10.52 14.85 2.17
C LEU A 255 11.98 15.02 2.62
N ALA A 256 12.77 15.78 1.86
CA ALA A 256 14.17 16.06 2.20
C ALA A 256 14.32 16.94 3.46
N THR A 257 13.28 17.63 3.90
CA THR A 257 13.29 18.48 5.10
C THR A 257 12.91 17.71 6.38
N LEU A 258 12.50 16.44 6.28
CA LEU A 258 12.17 15.61 7.44
C LEU A 258 13.39 15.46 8.36
N PRO A 259 13.19 15.52 9.69
CA PRO A 259 14.31 15.41 10.63
C PRO A 259 14.93 14.01 10.61
N ALA A 260 16.23 13.94 10.92
CA ALA A 260 16.89 12.66 11.12
C ALA A 260 16.23 11.88 12.29
N GLY A 261 16.16 10.55 12.17
CA GLY A 261 15.55 9.70 13.20
C GLY A 261 14.02 9.65 13.14
N VAL A 262 13.40 10.17 12.08
CA VAL A 262 11.95 10.09 11.91
C VAL A 262 11.52 8.62 11.83
N PRO A 263 10.44 8.20 12.55
CA PRO A 263 9.89 6.86 12.44
C PRO A 263 9.50 6.48 11.02
N VAL A 264 9.83 5.25 10.62
CA VAL A 264 9.42 4.70 9.33
C VAL A 264 8.47 3.52 9.50
N VAL A 265 7.60 3.31 8.52
CA VAL A 265 6.76 2.12 8.42
C VAL A 265 7.31 1.15 7.36
N PRO A 266 6.92 -0.13 7.40
CA PRO A 266 7.37 -1.14 6.45
C PRO A 266 7.22 -0.70 4.99
N TYR A 267 8.15 -1.13 4.16
CA TYR A 267 8.23 -0.80 2.74
C TYR A 267 6.90 -1.03 2.02
N GLY A 268 6.37 0.03 1.36
CA GLY A 268 5.09 0.01 0.68
C GLY A 268 3.90 -0.20 1.61
N HIS A 269 4.03 0.10 2.91
CA HIS A 269 3.00 -0.16 3.92
C HIS A 269 2.50 -1.61 3.89
N ALA A 270 3.44 -2.58 3.82
CA ALA A 270 3.11 -3.99 3.66
C ALA A 270 2.30 -4.54 4.83
N ASP A 271 1.26 -5.33 4.54
CA ASP A 271 0.46 -6.06 5.54
C ASP A 271 1.25 -7.24 6.12
N ILE A 272 2.05 -6.95 7.14
CA ILE A 272 2.86 -7.96 7.82
C ILE A 272 1.99 -9.02 8.48
N SER A 273 0.82 -8.63 9.03
CA SER A 273 -0.09 -9.59 9.66
C SER A 273 -0.63 -10.61 8.66
N ALA A 274 -0.99 -10.18 7.46
CA ALA A 274 -1.43 -11.08 6.39
C ALA A 274 -0.29 -11.97 5.87
N LEU A 275 0.94 -11.46 5.74
CA LEU A 275 2.11 -12.27 5.37
C LEU A 275 2.38 -13.37 6.40
N VAL A 276 2.35 -13.04 7.68
CA VAL A 276 2.57 -14.01 8.77
C VAL A 276 1.47 -15.07 8.78
N ARG A 277 0.20 -14.69 8.67
CA ARG A 277 -0.92 -15.63 8.59
C ARG A 277 -0.87 -16.53 7.36
N ALA A 278 -0.37 -16.02 6.25
CA ALA A 278 -0.15 -16.80 5.02
C ALA A 278 1.06 -17.72 5.08
N GLY A 279 1.85 -17.72 6.18
CA GLY A 279 3.08 -18.50 6.31
C GLY A 279 4.24 -17.98 5.47
N LYS A 280 4.17 -16.72 4.98
CA LYS A 280 5.16 -16.06 4.13
C LYS A 280 6.25 -15.34 4.96
N GLN A 281 6.95 -16.10 5.80
CA GLN A 281 7.98 -15.54 6.68
C GLN A 281 9.22 -15.05 5.94
N ALA A 282 9.55 -15.66 4.79
CA ALA A 282 10.66 -15.18 3.95
C ALA A 282 10.36 -13.80 3.37
N GLU A 283 9.16 -13.60 2.85
CA GLU A 283 8.67 -12.33 2.30
C GLU A 283 8.58 -11.26 3.39
N PHE A 284 8.12 -11.62 4.59
CA PHE A 284 8.21 -10.73 5.76
C PHE A 284 9.65 -10.27 6.00
N GLY A 285 10.61 -11.20 5.99
CA GLY A 285 12.03 -10.87 6.14
C GLY A 285 12.54 -9.92 5.04
N GLU A 286 12.13 -10.14 3.78
CA GLU A 286 12.48 -9.27 2.66
C GLU A 286 11.92 -7.84 2.82
N VAL A 287 10.65 -7.71 3.25
CA VAL A 287 10.03 -6.39 3.56
C VAL A 287 10.85 -5.66 4.62
N ILE A 288 11.19 -6.31 5.74
CA ILE A 288 11.94 -5.66 6.82
C ILE A 288 13.37 -5.31 6.38
N ALA A 289 14.03 -6.19 5.62
CA ALA A 289 15.36 -5.92 5.07
C ALA A 289 15.33 -4.70 4.13
N ARG A 290 14.34 -4.62 3.25
CA ARG A 290 14.16 -3.48 2.34
C ARG A 290 13.85 -2.19 3.09
N THR A 291 12.99 -2.26 4.12
CA THR A 291 12.70 -1.13 5.00
C THR A 291 13.99 -0.63 5.67
N SER A 292 14.79 -1.53 6.22
CA SER A 292 16.05 -1.17 6.90
C SER A 292 17.05 -0.52 5.95
N GLN A 293 17.14 -1.00 4.70
CA GLN A 293 18.00 -0.41 3.66
C GLN A 293 17.57 1.01 3.29
N SER A 294 16.26 1.25 3.19
CA SER A 294 15.70 2.55 2.79
C SER A 294 15.64 3.56 3.94
N SER A 295 15.65 3.10 5.20
CA SER A 295 15.42 3.93 6.39
C SER A 295 16.64 4.60 6.98
N ALA A 296 17.85 4.32 6.47
CA ALA A 296 19.10 4.87 7.00
C ALA A 296 19.28 4.72 8.54
N GLY A 297 18.73 3.66 9.13
CA GLY A 297 18.80 3.40 10.57
C GLY A 297 17.70 4.03 11.42
N ASN A 298 16.70 4.63 10.82
CA ASN A 298 15.51 5.15 11.52
C ASN A 298 14.72 4.02 12.21
N PRO A 299 14.03 4.30 13.34
CA PRO A 299 13.24 3.29 14.02
C PRO A 299 12.04 2.86 13.19
N ILE A 300 11.81 1.54 13.10
CA ILE A 300 10.72 0.97 12.31
C ILE A 300 9.51 0.71 13.21
N PHE A 301 8.33 1.19 12.76
CA PHE A 301 7.05 0.99 13.40
C PHE A 301 6.06 0.33 12.44
N TYR A 302 5.50 -0.78 12.82
CA TYR A 302 4.41 -1.41 12.09
C TYR A 302 3.06 -0.86 12.53
N THR A 303 2.31 -0.28 11.60
CA THR A 303 0.97 0.26 11.81
C THR A 303 0.02 -0.41 10.82
N PRO A 304 -0.71 -1.47 11.19
CA PRO A 304 -1.67 -2.08 10.27
C PRO A 304 -2.81 -1.10 9.95
N ALA A 305 -3.25 -1.02 8.69
CA ALA A 305 -4.33 -0.12 8.28
C ALA A 305 -5.65 -0.42 9.00
N SER A 306 -5.91 -1.69 9.36
CA SER A 306 -7.04 -2.07 10.22
C SER A 306 -6.90 -1.65 11.67
N GLY A 307 -5.70 -1.28 12.10
CA GLY A 307 -5.34 -1.08 13.51
C GLY A 307 -5.25 -2.40 14.30
N GLU A 308 -5.38 -3.56 13.68
CA GLU A 308 -5.41 -4.87 14.33
C GLU A 308 -4.18 -5.71 14.00
N SER A 309 -3.66 -6.44 14.98
CA SER A 309 -2.55 -7.39 14.79
C SER A 309 -2.64 -8.53 15.79
N ASP A 310 -2.20 -9.71 15.39
CA ASP A 310 -2.16 -10.88 16.26
C ASP A 310 -0.85 -10.99 17.06
N ARG A 311 -0.88 -11.85 18.09
CA ARG A 311 0.25 -12.05 19.00
C ARG A 311 1.48 -12.63 18.27
N THR A 312 1.28 -13.51 17.29
CA THR A 312 2.37 -14.14 16.54
C THR A 312 3.11 -13.09 15.72
N THR A 313 2.37 -12.24 15.02
CA THR A 313 2.90 -11.11 14.26
C THR A 313 3.71 -10.16 15.15
N ILE A 314 3.15 -9.74 16.28
CA ILE A 314 3.84 -8.85 17.23
C ILE A 314 5.14 -9.49 17.75
N SER A 315 5.10 -10.79 18.08
CA SER A 315 6.30 -11.50 18.55
C SER A 315 7.39 -11.54 17.47
N LEU A 316 7.03 -11.82 16.21
CA LEU A 316 7.97 -11.84 15.09
C LEU A 316 8.55 -10.45 14.81
N LEU A 317 7.72 -9.41 14.80
CA LEU A 317 8.18 -8.01 14.62
C LEU A 317 9.19 -7.63 15.70
N ASN A 318 8.94 -8.00 16.94
CA ASN A 318 9.82 -7.68 18.05
C ASN A 318 11.19 -8.38 17.92
N THR A 319 11.26 -9.61 17.35
CA THR A 319 12.54 -10.28 17.05
C THR A 319 13.38 -9.52 16.01
N GLN A 320 12.74 -8.71 15.16
CA GLN A 320 13.37 -7.86 14.16
C GLN A 320 13.54 -6.41 14.63
N ASN A 321 13.36 -6.14 15.93
CA ASN A 321 13.40 -4.80 16.52
C ASN A 321 12.42 -3.80 15.88
N VAL A 322 11.29 -4.31 15.38
CA VAL A 322 10.17 -3.52 14.85
C VAL A 322 9.11 -3.38 15.92
N ARG A 323 8.70 -2.15 16.21
CA ARG A 323 7.67 -1.86 17.18
C ARG A 323 6.29 -1.85 16.52
N SER A 324 5.25 -2.27 17.24
CA SER A 324 3.88 -2.24 16.73
C SER A 324 3.10 -1.08 17.34
N ILE A 325 2.28 -0.40 16.52
CA ILE A 325 1.27 0.56 16.96
C ILE A 325 -0.08 0.00 16.50
N ILE A 326 -0.92 -0.40 17.45
CA ILE A 326 -2.24 -1.01 17.18
C ILE A 326 -3.36 -0.19 17.82
N SER A 327 -4.59 -0.44 17.42
CA SER A 327 -5.75 0.23 17.99
C SER A 327 -6.11 -0.31 19.39
N ASN A 328 -6.66 0.53 20.26
CA ASN A 328 -7.20 0.08 21.55
C ASN A 328 -8.38 -0.89 21.40
N LYS A 329 -9.04 -0.96 20.24
CA LYS A 329 -10.07 -1.98 19.93
C LYS A 329 -9.50 -3.39 19.78
N SER A 330 -8.22 -3.52 19.43
CA SER A 330 -7.52 -4.82 19.36
C SER A 330 -7.23 -5.39 20.76
N ILE A 331 -7.40 -4.60 21.79
CA ILE A 331 -7.11 -4.96 23.18
C ILE A 331 -8.42 -5.16 23.89
N HIS A 332 -8.69 -6.38 24.34
CA HIS A 332 -9.80 -6.63 25.25
C HIS A 332 -9.42 -6.16 26.64
N ASP A 333 -9.83 -4.94 26.99
CA ASP A 333 -9.73 -4.44 28.33
C ASP A 333 -11.14 -4.25 28.93
N ASN A 334 -11.23 -4.32 30.26
CA ASN A 334 -12.47 -4.02 30.93
C ASN A 334 -12.82 -2.54 30.65
N GLU A 335 -13.98 -2.30 30.07
CA GLU A 335 -14.51 -1.04 29.51
C GLU A 335 -14.48 0.20 30.43
N ARG A 336 -13.81 0.13 31.58
CA ARG A 336 -13.89 1.16 32.65
C ARG A 336 -12.77 2.18 32.67
N VAL A 337 -11.63 1.91 32.02
CA VAL A 337 -10.46 2.80 32.05
C VAL A 337 -9.85 2.90 30.67
N THR A 338 -9.49 4.11 30.25
CA THR A 338 -8.81 4.32 28.96
C THR A 338 -7.51 3.52 28.89
N THR A 339 -7.33 2.76 27.83
CA THR A 339 -6.11 1.99 27.56
C THR A 339 -4.93 2.94 27.44
N PRO A 340 -3.81 2.71 28.14
CA PRO A 340 -2.62 3.55 28.03
C PRO A 340 -1.97 3.40 26.64
N ALA A 341 -1.23 4.43 26.22
CA ALA A 341 -0.54 4.45 24.93
C ALA A 341 0.53 3.35 24.75
N SER A 342 0.88 2.65 25.82
CA SER A 342 1.89 1.60 25.81
C SER A 342 1.49 0.47 26.75
N VAL A 343 1.48 -0.74 26.25
CA VAL A 343 1.13 -1.96 26.98
C VAL A 343 2.13 -3.08 26.68
N THR A 344 2.14 -4.12 27.51
CA THR A 344 3.01 -5.29 27.29
C THR A 344 2.18 -6.52 26.96
N SER A 345 2.50 -7.20 25.87
CA SER A 345 1.95 -8.50 25.49
C SER A 345 3.04 -9.56 25.53
N SER A 346 2.94 -10.50 26.50
CA SER A 346 3.92 -11.58 26.63
C SER A 346 5.38 -11.13 26.58
N SER A 347 5.73 -10.08 27.33
CA SER A 347 7.03 -9.39 27.37
C SER A 347 7.34 -8.49 26.16
N ASN A 348 6.49 -8.41 25.15
CA ASN A 348 6.66 -7.52 24.01
C ASN A 348 5.94 -6.20 24.26
N LYS A 349 6.65 -5.09 24.10
CA LYS A 349 6.06 -3.76 24.20
C LYS A 349 5.28 -3.43 22.93
N VAL A 350 4.04 -3.00 23.13
CA VAL A 350 3.13 -2.60 22.04
C VAL A 350 2.64 -1.20 22.32
N LEU A 351 2.68 -0.34 21.34
CA LEU A 351 2.07 0.98 21.39
C LEU A 351 0.61 0.90 20.95
N VAL A 352 -0.23 1.72 21.57
CA VAL A 352 -1.68 1.67 21.38
C VAL A 352 -2.19 3.06 21.06
N PHE A 353 -2.86 3.21 19.93
CA PHE A 353 -3.57 4.44 19.62
C PHE A 353 -5.04 4.38 20.06
N ASP A 354 -5.55 5.51 20.51
CA ASP A 354 -6.94 5.66 20.93
C ASP A 354 -7.83 5.93 19.72
N VAL A 355 -8.74 5.00 19.44
CA VAL A 355 -9.60 5.07 18.25
C VAL A 355 -10.61 6.21 18.34
N ALA A 356 -11.19 6.47 19.52
CA ALA A 356 -12.19 7.52 19.64
C ALA A 356 -11.57 8.90 19.40
N SER A 357 -10.42 9.18 20.03
CA SER A 357 -9.65 10.41 19.77
C SER A 357 -9.16 10.52 18.31
N SER A 358 -8.74 9.40 17.70
CA SER A 358 -8.29 9.38 16.30
C SER A 358 -9.44 9.63 15.33
N ASN A 359 -10.63 9.09 15.60
CA ASN A 359 -11.81 9.33 14.78
C ASN A 359 -12.24 10.80 14.74
N CYS A 360 -11.88 11.62 15.74
CA CYS A 360 -12.12 13.05 15.68
C CYS A 360 -11.42 13.74 14.50
N LEU A 361 -10.31 13.18 14.01
CA LEU A 361 -9.55 13.71 12.88
C LEU A 361 -10.04 13.20 11.52
N LYS A 362 -10.89 12.18 11.49
CA LYS A 362 -11.26 11.46 10.26
C LYS A 362 -11.96 12.36 9.23
N ASP A 363 -12.88 13.22 9.72
CA ASP A 363 -13.67 14.10 8.86
C ASP A 363 -13.17 15.56 8.95
N MET A 364 -11.91 15.74 9.37
CA MET A 364 -11.30 17.06 9.48
C MET A 364 -10.81 17.52 8.11
N GLU A 365 -11.51 18.48 7.55
CA GLU A 365 -11.18 19.17 6.31
C GLU A 365 -10.62 20.57 6.60
N SER A 366 -10.15 21.25 5.55
CA SER A 366 -9.64 22.62 5.65
C SER A 366 -10.71 23.69 5.81
N ASN A 367 -12.00 23.32 5.97
CA ASN A 367 -13.07 24.28 6.24
C ASN A 367 -13.25 24.51 7.76
N GLU A 368 -13.70 25.71 8.11
CA GLU A 368 -13.79 26.19 9.50
C GLU A 368 -14.71 25.31 10.38
N ASP A 369 -15.83 24.85 9.84
CA ASP A 369 -16.81 24.06 10.60
C ASP A 369 -16.29 22.65 10.91
N SER A 370 -15.69 21.94 9.94
CA SER A 370 -15.14 20.61 10.17
C SER A 370 -13.92 20.67 11.08
N PHE A 371 -13.08 21.69 10.93
CA PHE A 371 -11.94 21.95 11.80
C PHE A 371 -12.38 22.17 13.25
N PHE A 372 -13.41 23.00 13.47
CA PHE A 372 -13.96 23.24 14.79
C PHE A 372 -14.51 21.96 15.42
N ARG A 373 -15.30 21.17 14.67
CA ARG A 373 -15.85 19.89 15.17
C ARG A 373 -14.74 18.93 15.56
N ALA A 374 -13.76 18.74 14.69
CA ALA A 374 -12.63 17.84 14.94
C ALA A 374 -11.82 18.26 16.17
N THR A 375 -11.46 19.53 16.29
CA THR A 375 -10.67 20.04 17.42
C THR A 375 -11.46 20.01 18.73
N SER A 376 -12.76 20.30 18.71
CA SER A 376 -13.64 20.22 19.88
C SER A 376 -13.82 18.77 20.34
N CYS A 377 -14.06 17.86 19.40
CA CYS A 377 -14.13 16.42 19.64
C CYS A 377 -12.82 15.93 20.30
N LEU A 378 -11.68 16.23 19.68
CA LEU A 378 -10.38 15.77 20.18
C LEU A 378 -10.07 16.33 21.59
N LYS A 379 -10.31 17.62 21.84
CA LYS A 379 -10.16 18.22 23.17
C LYS A 379 -11.08 17.59 24.21
N ALA A 380 -12.32 17.28 23.84
CA ALA A 380 -13.28 16.64 24.74
C ALA A 380 -12.85 15.19 25.07
N GLU A 381 -12.42 14.41 24.09
CA GLU A 381 -11.91 13.04 24.30
C GLU A 381 -10.68 13.03 25.22
N ILE A 382 -9.69 13.89 24.95
CA ILE A 382 -8.49 14.01 25.79
C ILE A 382 -8.88 14.50 27.20
N GLY A 383 -9.81 15.45 27.30
CA GLY A 383 -10.34 15.95 28.56
C GLY A 383 -10.99 14.84 29.39
N MET A 384 -11.78 13.95 28.77
CA MET A 384 -12.35 12.78 29.45
C MET A 384 -11.26 11.86 30.00
N ILE A 385 -10.24 11.57 29.20
CA ILE A 385 -9.10 10.74 29.61
C ILE A 385 -8.38 11.37 30.82
N THR A 386 -8.14 12.67 30.79
CA THR A 386 -7.52 13.41 31.90
C THR A 386 -8.42 13.36 33.16
N ALA A 387 -9.74 13.53 32.99
CA ALA A 387 -10.70 13.53 34.07
C ALA A 387 -10.89 12.16 34.75
N GLU A 388 -10.67 11.05 34.05
CA GLU A 388 -10.73 9.71 34.65
C GLU A 388 -9.75 9.52 35.83
N SER A 389 -8.57 10.14 35.76
CA SER A 389 -7.55 10.07 36.82
C SER A 389 -6.68 11.32 36.83
N PRO A 390 -7.17 12.46 37.34
CA PRO A 390 -6.53 13.77 37.20
C PRO A 390 -5.13 13.86 37.84
N GLN A 391 -4.83 12.98 38.81
CA GLN A 391 -3.55 12.96 39.53
C GLN A 391 -2.51 12.00 38.92
N ILE A 392 -2.87 11.26 37.86
CA ILE A 392 -1.99 10.29 37.25
C ILE A 392 -1.61 10.79 35.87
N ALA A 393 -0.29 10.93 35.62
CA ALA A 393 0.22 11.24 34.29
C ALA A 393 -0.16 10.12 33.29
N ARG A 394 -0.84 10.48 32.22
CA ARG A 394 -1.26 9.56 31.15
C ARG A 394 -0.63 9.93 29.83
N SER A 395 -0.65 8.99 28.92
CA SER A 395 -0.21 9.18 27.54
C SER A 395 -1.22 8.54 26.60
N ILE A 396 -1.49 9.20 25.49
CA ILE A 396 -2.31 8.66 24.41
C ILE A 396 -1.61 8.91 23.07
N ILE A 397 -1.90 8.02 22.10
CA ILE A 397 -1.52 8.22 20.71
C ILE A 397 -2.80 8.48 19.92
N VAL A 398 -2.82 9.57 19.20
CA VAL A 398 -3.87 9.95 18.25
C VAL A 398 -3.31 9.73 16.87
N MET A 399 -3.92 8.84 16.10
CA MET A 399 -3.49 8.49 14.74
C MET A 399 -4.30 9.28 13.73
N ALA A 400 -3.67 10.10 12.91
CA ALA A 400 -4.34 10.74 11.79
C ALA A 400 -4.70 9.71 10.69
N PRO A 401 -5.76 9.94 9.91
CA PRO A 401 -6.08 9.09 8.77
C PRO A 401 -4.93 9.03 7.75
N THR A 402 -4.80 7.91 7.05
CA THR A 402 -3.80 7.75 5.97
C THR A 402 -4.12 8.62 4.76
N ASP A 403 -5.38 8.91 4.54
CA ASP A 403 -5.95 9.75 3.48
C ASP A 403 -6.31 11.17 3.97
N TRP A 404 -5.67 11.66 5.03
CA TRP A 404 -5.98 12.94 5.66
C TRP A 404 -5.81 14.11 4.69
N GLU A 405 -6.89 14.84 4.43
CA GLU A 405 -6.94 15.99 3.52
C GLU A 405 -6.89 17.32 4.29
N ILE A 406 -5.76 17.61 4.92
CA ILE A 406 -5.57 18.86 5.67
C ILE A 406 -4.44 19.69 5.08
N SER A 407 -4.62 21.00 5.09
CA SER A 407 -3.56 21.94 4.71
C SER A 407 -2.49 22.04 5.81
N SER A 408 -1.30 22.51 5.42
CA SER A 408 -0.23 22.82 6.38
C SER A 408 -0.66 23.81 7.46
N GLN A 409 -1.47 24.80 7.09
CA GLN A 409 -2.04 25.75 8.05
C GLN A 409 -2.97 25.05 9.04
N GLY A 410 -3.82 24.13 8.55
CA GLY A 410 -4.72 23.34 9.40
C GLY A 410 -3.97 22.48 10.42
N VAL A 411 -2.85 21.85 10.04
CA VAL A 411 -1.99 21.12 10.99
C VAL A 411 -1.42 22.09 12.04
N THR A 412 -0.92 23.25 11.60
CA THR A 412 -0.37 24.27 12.52
C THR A 412 -1.43 24.77 13.51
N ASP A 413 -2.62 25.06 13.01
CA ASP A 413 -3.74 25.54 13.84
C ASP A 413 -4.21 24.45 14.82
N LEU A 414 -4.25 23.18 14.39
CA LEU A 414 -4.54 22.06 15.27
C LEU A 414 -3.53 21.98 16.43
N LEU A 415 -2.24 22.05 16.12
CA LEU A 415 -1.19 22.01 17.14
C LEU A 415 -1.29 23.18 18.10
N LEU A 416 -1.60 24.39 17.62
CA LEU A 416 -1.85 25.56 18.46
C LEU A 416 -3.07 25.34 19.39
N GLN A 417 -4.14 24.74 18.86
CA GLN A 417 -5.32 24.40 19.67
C GLN A 417 -5.04 23.34 20.74
N LEU A 418 -4.07 22.45 20.52
CA LEU A 418 -3.69 21.39 21.46
C LEU A 418 -2.58 21.81 22.44
N SER A 419 -1.79 22.83 22.15
CA SER A 419 -0.59 23.19 22.96
C SER A 419 -0.86 24.11 24.13
N ASN A 420 -1.98 24.84 24.16
CA ASN A 420 -2.23 25.92 25.12
C ASN A 420 -3.08 25.51 26.33
N HIS A 421 -2.90 24.29 26.83
CA HIS A 421 -3.67 23.76 27.95
C HIS A 421 -2.77 23.21 29.06
N ASN A 422 -3.12 23.49 30.34
CA ASN A 422 -2.40 22.98 31.50
C ASN A 422 -2.69 21.49 31.80
N TRP A 423 -3.72 20.92 31.21
CA TRP A 423 -4.16 19.52 31.39
C TRP A 423 -3.78 18.59 30.22
N MET A 424 -3.14 19.13 29.19
CA MET A 424 -2.74 18.41 27.99
C MET A 424 -1.36 18.91 27.52
N GLN A 425 -0.49 18.00 27.12
CA GLN A 425 0.85 18.30 26.60
C GLN A 425 1.14 17.47 25.35
N LEU A 426 1.55 18.12 24.28
CA LEU A 426 2.06 17.41 23.09
C LEU A 426 3.41 16.75 23.39
N ALA A 427 3.60 15.52 22.92
CA ALA A 427 4.81 14.74 23.12
C ALA A 427 5.18 13.98 21.81
N PRO A 428 6.46 13.74 21.53
CA PRO A 428 6.88 12.93 20.41
C PRO A 428 6.66 11.43 20.70
N LEU A 429 6.40 10.64 19.65
CA LEU A 429 6.18 9.19 19.74
C LEU A 429 7.35 8.45 20.41
N GLN A 430 8.58 8.89 20.17
CA GLN A 430 9.78 8.29 20.74
C GLN A 430 9.81 8.37 22.28
N GLU A 431 9.23 9.42 22.86
CA GLU A 431 9.13 9.56 24.31
C GLU A 431 8.26 8.46 24.90
N ILE A 432 7.09 8.21 24.32
CA ILE A 432 6.17 7.14 24.75
C ILE A 432 6.77 5.75 24.46
N ALA A 433 7.40 5.60 23.31
CA ALA A 433 8.08 4.37 22.95
C ALA A 433 9.26 4.04 23.89
N GLY A 434 9.87 5.02 24.54
CA GLY A 434 10.93 4.85 25.52
C GLY A 434 10.46 4.54 26.96
N GLN A 435 9.19 4.82 27.31
CA GLN A 435 8.70 4.63 28.67
C GLN A 435 8.55 3.16 29.06
N GLU A 436 8.79 2.84 30.34
CA GLU A 436 8.50 1.50 30.87
C GLU A 436 6.98 1.28 30.96
N THR A 437 6.56 0.05 30.68
CA THR A 437 5.14 -0.35 30.64
C THR A 437 4.83 -1.21 31.85
N THR A 438 3.84 -0.80 32.61
CA THR A 438 3.39 -1.52 33.83
C THR A 438 2.14 -2.39 33.60
N GLN A 439 1.42 -2.17 32.51
CA GLN A 439 0.20 -2.93 32.20
C GLN A 439 0.46 -4.02 31.20
N SER A 440 0.06 -5.25 31.55
CA SER A 440 0.01 -6.38 30.64
C SER A 440 -1.42 -6.67 30.20
N PHE A 441 -1.61 -7.09 28.95
CA PHE A 441 -2.92 -7.49 28.43
C PHE A 441 -2.84 -8.85 27.71
N ILE A 442 -3.99 -9.50 27.55
CA ILE A 442 -4.04 -10.92 27.20
C ILE A 442 -4.59 -11.19 25.79
N ALA A 443 -5.40 -10.32 25.22
CA ALA A 443 -6.10 -10.63 23.99
C ALA A 443 -5.75 -9.64 22.86
N LEU A 444 -5.58 -10.19 21.69
CA LEU A 444 -5.43 -9.46 20.44
C LEU A 444 -6.42 -10.03 19.44
N ASN A 445 -7.26 -9.18 18.87
CA ASN A 445 -8.06 -9.56 17.73
C ASN A 445 -7.14 -9.67 16.51
N SER A 446 -7.20 -10.79 15.81
CA SER A 446 -6.57 -10.91 14.51
C SER A 446 -7.52 -10.35 13.45
N GLY A 447 -7.16 -9.23 12.84
CA GLY A 447 -7.88 -8.69 11.67
C GLY A 447 -7.89 -9.71 10.53
N LYS A 448 -8.87 -10.61 10.52
CA LYS A 448 -8.99 -11.68 9.52
C LYS A 448 -9.48 -11.21 8.16
N ASP A 449 -9.97 -9.98 8.08
CA ASP A 449 -10.73 -9.50 6.92
C ASP A 449 -9.88 -9.20 5.68
N ARG A 450 -8.54 -9.29 5.80
CA ARG A 450 -7.60 -8.96 4.73
C ARG A 450 -6.54 -10.04 4.45
N ASP A 451 -6.89 -11.31 4.59
CA ASP A 451 -5.98 -12.37 4.20
C ASP A 451 -5.71 -12.32 2.69
N PHE A 452 -4.44 -12.55 2.31
CA PHE A 452 -4.07 -12.60 0.90
C PHE A 452 -4.73 -13.78 0.20
N SER A 453 -5.29 -13.54 -0.99
CA SER A 453 -5.88 -14.58 -1.81
C SER A 453 -4.80 -15.56 -2.31
N ARG A 454 -5.19 -16.82 -2.53
CA ARG A 454 -4.28 -17.82 -3.12
C ARG A 454 -3.75 -17.40 -4.49
N GLY A 455 -4.55 -16.66 -5.27
CA GLY A 455 -4.15 -16.14 -6.56
C GLY A 455 -3.03 -15.11 -6.45
N LEU A 456 -3.13 -14.19 -5.49
CA LEU A 456 -2.11 -13.19 -5.19
C LEU A 456 -0.79 -13.86 -4.78
N LEU A 457 -0.85 -14.80 -3.83
CA LEU A 457 0.35 -15.51 -3.34
C LEU A 457 1.05 -16.30 -4.46
N ARG A 458 0.28 -17.00 -5.30
CA ARG A 458 0.84 -17.73 -6.45
C ARG A 458 1.55 -16.81 -7.45
N LEU A 459 0.94 -15.68 -7.81
CA LEU A 459 1.57 -14.70 -8.70
C LEU A 459 2.84 -14.11 -8.10
N SER A 460 2.82 -13.81 -6.81
CA SER A 460 4.02 -13.34 -6.12
C SER A 460 5.17 -14.36 -6.14
N ASP A 461 4.86 -15.65 -5.92
CA ASP A 461 5.86 -16.72 -6.01
C ASP A 461 6.41 -16.86 -7.44
N GLU A 462 5.55 -16.75 -8.45
CA GLU A 462 5.92 -16.77 -9.87
C GLU A 462 6.86 -15.60 -10.22
N ILE A 463 6.50 -14.36 -9.79
CA ILE A 463 7.36 -13.19 -9.99
C ILE A 463 8.71 -13.39 -9.30
N LYS A 464 8.74 -13.97 -8.09
CA LYS A 464 9.99 -14.24 -7.37
C LYS A 464 10.92 -15.16 -8.16
N VAL A 465 10.42 -16.32 -8.60
CA VAL A 465 11.18 -17.28 -9.39
C VAL A 465 11.68 -16.66 -10.69
N ASN A 466 10.81 -15.95 -11.40
CA ASN A 466 11.20 -15.28 -12.66
C ASN A 466 12.21 -14.15 -12.43
N THR A 467 12.13 -13.44 -11.30
CA THR A 467 13.12 -12.40 -10.92
C THR A 467 14.49 -13.03 -10.64
N GLU A 468 14.55 -14.21 -10.03
CA GLU A 468 15.80 -14.96 -9.84
C GLU A 468 16.42 -15.34 -11.19
N SER A 469 15.60 -15.76 -12.17
CA SER A 469 16.03 -16.04 -13.54
C SER A 469 16.58 -14.78 -14.25
N VAL A 470 15.89 -13.65 -14.14
CA VAL A 470 16.36 -12.36 -14.67
C VAL A 470 17.67 -11.94 -13.99
N SER A 471 17.77 -12.08 -12.67
CA SER A 471 19.01 -11.78 -11.93
C SER A 471 20.21 -12.63 -12.38
N ALA A 472 19.96 -13.87 -12.78
CA ALA A 472 21.01 -14.76 -13.26
C ALA A 472 21.47 -14.43 -14.68
N LEU A 473 20.57 -13.92 -15.53
CA LEU A 473 20.81 -13.68 -16.96
C LEU A 473 21.41 -12.31 -17.23
N TYR A 474 20.81 -11.27 -16.64
CA TYR A 474 21.16 -9.89 -16.90
C TYR A 474 22.34 -9.44 -16.04
N VAL A 475 23.29 -8.75 -16.66
CA VAL A 475 24.47 -8.19 -15.96
C VAL A 475 24.08 -6.86 -15.30
N ASP A 476 22.91 -6.81 -14.70
CA ASP A 476 22.37 -5.62 -14.05
C ASP A 476 21.63 -5.99 -12.74
N PRO A 477 22.29 -5.83 -11.59
CA PRO A 477 21.67 -6.15 -10.31
C PRO A 477 20.49 -5.21 -9.94
N GLU A 478 20.42 -4.00 -10.54
CA GLU A 478 19.35 -3.06 -10.24
C GLU A 478 18.03 -3.52 -10.85
N LEU A 479 18.07 -4.20 -12.01
CA LEU A 479 16.89 -4.74 -12.67
C LEU A 479 16.16 -5.76 -11.75
N ALA A 480 16.87 -6.72 -11.21
CA ALA A 480 16.30 -7.71 -10.30
C ALA A 480 15.81 -7.07 -8.99
N ALA A 481 16.54 -6.07 -8.47
CA ALA A 481 16.17 -5.33 -7.27
C ALA A 481 14.88 -4.51 -7.49
N SER A 482 14.64 -3.97 -8.69
CA SER A 482 13.41 -3.24 -9.02
C SER A 482 12.18 -4.15 -9.09
N PHE A 483 12.30 -5.36 -9.68
CA PHE A 483 11.22 -6.36 -9.65
C PHE A 483 10.92 -6.86 -8.24
N THR A 484 11.96 -7.06 -7.42
CA THR A 484 11.78 -7.41 -6.01
C THR A 484 11.04 -6.31 -5.26
N ALA A 485 11.43 -5.04 -5.45
CA ALA A 485 10.78 -3.89 -4.84
C ALA A 485 9.30 -3.79 -5.26
N ALA A 486 9.01 -3.89 -6.56
CA ALA A 486 7.64 -3.89 -7.07
C ALA A 486 6.80 -5.05 -6.51
N ARG A 487 7.38 -6.25 -6.40
CA ARG A 487 6.70 -7.39 -5.77
C ARG A 487 6.32 -7.11 -4.32
N LEU A 488 7.20 -6.46 -3.54
CA LEU A 488 6.90 -6.12 -2.14
C LEU A 488 5.80 -5.08 -2.02
N LEU A 489 5.65 -4.12 -2.95
CA LEU A 489 4.55 -3.16 -2.99
C LEU A 489 3.18 -3.84 -3.17
N GLY A 490 3.14 -4.98 -3.83
CA GLY A 490 1.90 -5.76 -3.98
C GLY A 490 1.32 -6.31 -2.67
N TYR A 491 2.11 -6.34 -1.60
CA TYR A 491 1.66 -6.73 -0.25
C TYR A 491 1.13 -5.57 0.60
N SER A 492 1.00 -4.38 0.04
CA SER A 492 0.48 -3.22 0.76
C SER A 492 -0.93 -3.49 1.32
N ASP A 493 -1.20 -3.06 2.55
CA ASP A 493 -2.53 -3.08 3.13
C ASP A 493 -3.40 -1.88 2.69
N LEU A 494 -2.83 -0.96 1.89
CA LEU A 494 -3.55 0.15 1.27
C LEU A 494 -4.32 -0.27 0.00
N TRP A 495 -4.09 -1.46 -0.57
CA TRP A 495 -4.93 -1.97 -1.65
C TRP A 495 -6.38 -2.11 -1.17
N SER A 496 -7.34 -1.52 -1.89
CA SER A 496 -8.75 -1.60 -1.51
C SER A 496 -9.32 -3.02 -1.60
N SER A 497 -8.68 -3.90 -2.38
CA SER A 497 -9.05 -5.31 -2.52
C SER A 497 -7.91 -6.17 -3.06
N ASN A 498 -7.96 -7.47 -2.76
CA ASN A 498 -7.08 -8.47 -3.37
C ASN A 498 -7.13 -8.45 -4.91
N THR A 499 -8.27 -8.12 -5.52
CA THR A 499 -8.40 -8.04 -6.98
C THR A 499 -7.54 -6.94 -7.58
N GLN A 500 -7.43 -5.79 -6.92
CA GLN A 500 -6.55 -4.71 -7.39
C GLN A 500 -5.08 -5.08 -7.25
N ALA A 501 -4.69 -5.65 -6.12
CA ALA A 501 -3.33 -6.15 -5.90
C ALA A 501 -2.95 -7.24 -6.93
N VAL A 502 -3.87 -8.16 -7.27
CA VAL A 502 -3.66 -9.18 -8.31
C VAL A 502 -3.39 -8.52 -9.67
N LYS A 503 -4.18 -7.52 -10.07
CA LYS A 503 -3.95 -6.79 -11.34
C LYS A 503 -2.58 -6.12 -11.37
N TYR A 504 -2.15 -5.55 -10.27
CA TYR A 504 -0.81 -4.97 -10.15
C TYR A 504 0.29 -6.03 -10.31
N PHE A 505 0.15 -7.19 -9.69
CA PHE A 505 1.07 -8.31 -9.89
C PHE A 505 1.08 -8.82 -11.34
N GLU A 506 -0.09 -8.91 -12.00
CA GLU A 506 -0.20 -9.31 -13.40
C GLU A 506 0.56 -8.36 -14.32
N GLN A 507 0.51 -7.05 -14.08
CA GLN A 507 1.26 -6.06 -14.85
C GLN A 507 2.78 -6.21 -14.65
N ASN A 508 3.25 -6.39 -13.41
CA ASN A 508 4.66 -6.65 -13.14
C ASN A 508 5.13 -8.00 -13.71
N SER A 509 4.30 -9.05 -13.66
CA SER A 509 4.59 -10.34 -14.27
C SER A 509 4.72 -10.23 -15.79
N LYS A 510 3.84 -9.44 -16.42
CA LYS A 510 3.93 -9.18 -17.88
C LYS A 510 5.25 -8.49 -18.23
N LEU A 511 5.60 -7.42 -17.52
CA LEU A 511 6.85 -6.70 -17.74
C LEU A 511 8.07 -7.60 -17.54
N LEU A 512 8.05 -8.44 -16.51
CA LEU A 512 9.12 -9.41 -16.23
C LEU A 512 9.26 -10.45 -17.35
N ASN A 513 8.14 -10.95 -17.87
CA ASN A 513 8.13 -11.90 -18.98
C ASN A 513 8.64 -11.27 -20.29
N GLU A 514 8.43 -9.97 -20.52
CA GLU A 514 9.02 -9.25 -21.66
C GLU A 514 10.55 -9.32 -21.65
N TYR A 515 11.18 -9.19 -20.47
CA TYR A 515 12.63 -9.37 -20.32
C TYR A 515 13.06 -10.84 -20.58
N LEU A 516 12.29 -11.81 -20.08
CA LEU A 516 12.60 -13.23 -20.28
C LEU A 516 12.44 -13.64 -21.75
N ASP A 517 11.40 -13.18 -22.43
CA ASP A 517 11.11 -13.48 -23.83
C ASP A 517 12.03 -12.73 -24.81
N ALA A 518 12.71 -11.68 -24.35
CA ALA A 518 13.68 -10.94 -25.15
C ALA A 518 14.92 -11.76 -25.54
N ILE A 519 15.18 -12.87 -24.82
CA ILE A 519 16.33 -13.73 -25.08
C ILE A 519 15.88 -15.02 -25.79
N GLN A 520 16.25 -15.15 -27.06
CA GLN A 520 15.74 -16.21 -27.92
C GLN A 520 16.87 -17.02 -28.55
N LEU A 521 16.56 -18.29 -28.84
CA LEU A 521 17.40 -19.18 -29.65
C LEU A 521 16.88 -19.25 -31.08
N GLU A 522 17.75 -19.00 -32.04
CA GLU A 522 17.50 -19.26 -33.46
C GLU A 522 18.42 -20.37 -33.95
N ALA A 523 17.82 -21.42 -34.47
CA ALA A 523 18.55 -22.53 -35.12
C ALA A 523 17.69 -23.13 -36.24
N SER A 524 18.32 -23.69 -37.25
CA SER A 524 17.61 -24.41 -38.28
C SER A 524 17.00 -25.70 -37.72
N ALA A 525 15.73 -25.96 -38.04
CA ALA A 525 15.01 -27.14 -37.55
C ALA A 525 15.66 -28.47 -38.04
N GLN A 526 16.36 -28.45 -39.19
CA GLN A 526 17.07 -29.58 -39.71
C GLN A 526 18.49 -29.17 -40.14
N ILE A 527 19.48 -29.93 -39.69
CA ILE A 527 20.89 -29.69 -39.98
C ILE A 527 21.48 -31.00 -40.47
N THR A 528 22.15 -30.95 -41.65
CA THR A 528 22.93 -32.08 -42.15
C THR A 528 24.40 -31.76 -42.02
N THR A 529 25.14 -32.56 -41.26
CA THR A 529 26.57 -32.39 -41.06
C THR A 529 27.36 -33.22 -42.04
N PRO A 530 28.45 -32.69 -42.61
CA PRO A 530 29.26 -33.43 -43.58
C PRO A 530 30.08 -34.56 -42.93
N GLN A 531 30.38 -34.43 -41.64
CA GLN A 531 31.21 -35.35 -40.86
C GLN A 531 30.52 -35.76 -39.56
N ALA A 532 30.99 -36.87 -38.98
CA ALA A 532 30.51 -37.36 -37.69
C ALA A 532 30.81 -36.39 -36.53
N SER A 533 31.91 -35.65 -36.60
CA SER A 533 32.24 -34.54 -35.73
C SER A 533 32.17 -33.25 -36.53
N SER A 534 31.35 -32.29 -36.10
CA SER A 534 31.08 -31.05 -36.82
C SER A 534 30.68 -29.94 -35.84
N GLU A 535 30.84 -28.71 -36.27
CA GLU A 535 30.28 -27.53 -35.56
C GLU A 535 28.96 -27.14 -36.21
N ILE A 536 27.97 -26.88 -35.36
CA ILE A 536 26.67 -26.35 -35.79
C ILE A 536 26.48 -24.93 -35.29
N PRO A 537 26.05 -24.00 -36.18
CA PRO A 537 25.81 -22.63 -35.78
C PRO A 537 24.44 -22.51 -35.09
N ILE A 538 24.42 -21.95 -33.89
CA ILE A 538 23.20 -21.60 -33.17
C ILE A 538 23.29 -20.12 -32.82
N THR A 539 22.24 -19.35 -33.11
CA THR A 539 22.24 -17.92 -32.87
C THR A 539 21.43 -17.61 -31.61
N ILE A 540 22.03 -16.86 -30.72
CA ILE A 540 21.37 -16.27 -29.54
C ILE A 540 21.02 -14.84 -29.89
N VAL A 541 19.77 -14.47 -29.66
CA VAL A 541 19.24 -13.13 -29.94
C VAL A 541 18.87 -12.49 -28.62
N ASN A 542 19.39 -11.30 -28.36
CA ASN A 542 19.00 -10.45 -27.27
C ASN A 542 18.31 -9.21 -27.85
N THR A 543 16.99 -9.10 -27.67
CA THR A 543 16.19 -7.94 -28.11
C THR A 543 15.94 -6.95 -26.98
N SER A 544 16.45 -7.23 -25.76
CA SER A 544 16.32 -6.32 -24.63
C SER A 544 17.26 -5.11 -24.75
N ASP A 545 17.04 -4.14 -23.90
CA ASP A 545 17.86 -2.93 -23.73
C ASP A 545 19.06 -3.13 -22.80
N ARG A 546 19.38 -4.38 -22.43
CA ARG A 546 20.42 -4.74 -21.45
C ARG A 546 21.29 -5.89 -21.93
N ASP A 547 22.52 -5.93 -21.45
CA ASP A 547 23.46 -7.01 -21.72
C ASP A 547 23.09 -8.27 -20.94
N VAL A 548 23.24 -9.43 -21.56
CA VAL A 548 22.97 -10.73 -20.95
C VAL A 548 24.16 -11.65 -21.02
N SER A 549 24.25 -12.56 -20.05
CA SER A 549 25.24 -13.64 -20.01
C SER A 549 24.53 -14.98 -19.98
N VAL A 550 24.83 -15.84 -20.97
CA VAL A 550 24.21 -17.16 -21.08
C VAL A 550 25.23 -18.18 -21.57
N SER A 551 24.98 -19.44 -21.33
CA SER A 551 25.66 -20.54 -22.01
C SER A 551 24.65 -21.40 -22.79
N LEU A 552 25.12 -22.20 -23.74
CA LEU A 552 24.31 -23.03 -24.61
C LEU A 552 24.62 -24.50 -24.37
N ALA A 553 23.60 -25.30 -24.12
CA ALA A 553 23.70 -26.75 -24.00
C ALA A 553 22.85 -27.43 -25.06
N LEU A 554 23.40 -28.48 -25.64
CA LEU A 554 22.72 -29.39 -26.56
C LEU A 554 22.54 -30.74 -25.89
N THR A 555 21.33 -31.23 -25.79
CA THR A 555 21.01 -32.53 -25.18
C THR A 555 20.17 -33.39 -26.13
N SER A 556 20.33 -34.70 -26.05
CA SER A 556 19.50 -35.65 -26.80
C SER A 556 19.10 -36.83 -25.89
N ALA A 557 17.91 -37.36 -26.11
CA ALA A 557 17.50 -38.62 -25.49
C ALA A 557 18.38 -39.81 -25.91
N SER A 558 19.03 -39.71 -27.08
CA SER A 558 19.94 -40.74 -27.61
C SER A 558 21.39 -40.44 -27.22
N THR A 559 21.71 -40.51 -25.92
CA THR A 559 23.05 -40.19 -25.39
C THR A 559 24.18 -41.07 -25.93
N SER A 560 23.89 -42.31 -26.37
CA SER A 560 24.86 -43.20 -27.02
C SER A 560 25.20 -42.78 -28.46
N ARG A 561 24.37 -41.96 -29.09
CA ARG A 561 24.50 -41.53 -30.48
C ARG A 561 24.88 -40.09 -30.68
N PHE A 562 24.71 -39.28 -29.62
CA PHE A 562 24.96 -37.83 -29.69
C PHE A 562 25.71 -37.37 -28.43
N SER A 563 26.75 -36.60 -28.66
CA SER A 563 27.41 -35.85 -27.62
C SER A 563 27.71 -34.43 -28.11
N ALA A 564 27.60 -33.46 -27.22
CA ALA A 564 27.97 -32.07 -27.44
C ALA A 564 28.71 -31.53 -26.23
N GLN A 565 29.63 -30.63 -26.44
CA GLN A 565 30.24 -29.86 -25.35
C GLN A 565 29.39 -28.60 -25.12
N PRO A 566 29.00 -28.27 -23.85
CA PRO A 566 28.37 -27.00 -23.56
C PRO A 566 29.29 -25.85 -24.02
N SER A 567 28.69 -24.77 -24.50
CA SER A 567 29.47 -23.55 -24.76
C SER A 567 29.98 -22.98 -23.41
N GLY A 568 31.09 -22.25 -23.47
CA GLY A 568 31.43 -21.35 -22.36
C GLY A 568 30.36 -20.26 -22.17
N LEU A 569 30.55 -19.40 -21.15
CA LEU A 569 29.71 -18.23 -20.94
C LEU A 569 29.84 -17.27 -22.12
N ILE A 570 28.72 -16.87 -22.68
CA ILE A 570 28.59 -16.00 -23.85
C ILE A 570 27.91 -14.72 -23.39
N GLN A 571 28.55 -13.57 -23.64
CA GLN A 571 27.93 -12.27 -23.47
C GLN A 571 27.25 -11.84 -24.76
N VAL A 572 25.98 -11.45 -24.67
CA VAL A 572 25.21 -10.91 -25.79
C VAL A 572 24.77 -9.52 -25.43
N ALA A 573 25.36 -8.51 -26.05
CA ALA A 573 25.04 -7.12 -25.77
C ALA A 573 23.59 -6.78 -26.14
N GLN A 574 23.07 -5.69 -25.58
CA GLN A 574 21.73 -5.18 -25.88
C GLN A 574 21.48 -5.08 -27.39
N GLY A 575 20.33 -5.57 -27.86
CA GLY A 575 19.93 -5.53 -29.26
C GLY A 575 20.77 -6.37 -30.21
N GLN A 576 21.70 -7.21 -29.71
CA GLN A 576 22.66 -7.97 -30.52
C GLN A 576 22.24 -9.40 -30.78
N ARG A 577 22.85 -9.95 -31.84
CA ARG A 577 22.76 -11.37 -32.23
C ARG A 577 24.16 -11.98 -32.24
N VAL A 578 24.34 -13.09 -31.56
CA VAL A 578 25.63 -13.79 -31.50
C VAL A 578 25.45 -15.23 -32.00
N THR A 579 26.14 -15.58 -33.05
CA THR A 579 26.16 -16.98 -33.55
C THR A 579 27.30 -17.75 -32.90
N VAL A 580 26.93 -18.82 -32.21
CA VAL A 580 27.84 -19.67 -31.46
C VAL A 580 28.05 -20.98 -32.23
N PRO A 581 29.29 -21.32 -32.63
CA PRO A 581 29.59 -22.64 -33.15
C PRO A 581 29.63 -23.66 -32.00
N VAL A 582 28.76 -24.68 -32.03
CA VAL A 582 28.72 -25.73 -31.02
C VAL A 582 29.28 -27.02 -31.61
N SER A 583 30.35 -27.54 -31.02
CA SER A 583 30.95 -28.81 -31.42
C SER A 583 30.10 -30.00 -31.02
N ILE A 584 29.70 -30.81 -31.98
CA ILE A 584 28.90 -32.00 -31.78
C ILE A 584 29.60 -33.25 -32.33
N SER A 585 29.26 -34.40 -31.77
CA SER A 585 29.69 -35.72 -32.30
C SER A 585 28.48 -36.64 -32.46
N LEU A 586 28.36 -37.24 -33.64
CA LEU A 586 27.28 -38.16 -34.01
C LEU A 586 27.86 -39.57 -34.26
N ILE A 587 27.24 -40.56 -33.65
CA ILE A 587 27.61 -41.98 -33.85
C ILE A 587 26.45 -42.71 -34.55
N GLY A 588 26.76 -43.28 -35.73
CA GLY A 588 25.80 -44.03 -36.53
C GLY A 588 25.04 -43.21 -37.57
N ALA A 589 24.30 -43.89 -38.45
CA ALA A 589 23.48 -43.27 -39.48
C ALA A 589 22.08 -42.92 -38.97
N GLY A 590 21.42 -41.95 -39.64
CA GLY A 590 20.04 -41.54 -39.37
C GLY A 590 19.94 -40.18 -38.69
N ILE A 591 18.71 -39.81 -38.34
CA ILE A 591 18.38 -38.54 -37.73
C ILE A 591 18.45 -38.69 -36.21
N VAL A 592 19.04 -37.72 -35.52
CA VAL A 592 19.05 -37.58 -34.07
C VAL A 592 18.33 -36.29 -33.71
N THR A 593 17.33 -36.38 -32.87
CA THR A 593 16.65 -35.20 -32.30
C THR A 593 17.45 -34.68 -31.11
N VAL A 594 17.78 -33.41 -31.18
CA VAL A 594 18.58 -32.69 -30.18
C VAL A 594 17.79 -31.48 -29.68
N GLN A 595 17.81 -31.23 -28.40
CA GLN A 595 17.23 -30.04 -27.80
C GLN A 595 18.36 -29.06 -27.47
N ALA A 596 18.29 -27.88 -28.09
CA ALA A 596 19.13 -26.74 -27.73
C ALA A 596 18.48 -25.95 -26.62
N GLN A 597 19.22 -25.69 -25.55
CA GLN A 597 18.74 -25.03 -24.36
C GLN A 597 19.73 -23.96 -23.91
N LEU A 598 19.24 -22.76 -23.58
CA LEU A 598 20.01 -21.76 -22.86
C LEU A 598 20.16 -22.15 -21.39
N ILE A 599 21.33 -21.87 -20.85
CA ILE A 599 21.67 -22.09 -19.47
C ILE A 599 22.12 -20.75 -18.90
N ALA A 600 21.50 -20.31 -17.81
CA ALA A 600 21.89 -19.12 -17.07
C ALA A 600 23.25 -19.34 -16.35
N PRO A 601 23.98 -18.29 -15.97
CA PRO A 601 25.26 -18.41 -15.24
C PRO A 601 25.18 -19.20 -13.93
N ASN A 602 24.01 -19.27 -13.29
CA ASN A 602 23.76 -20.08 -12.09
C ASN A 602 23.58 -21.59 -12.39
N GLY A 603 23.63 -21.99 -13.66
CA GLY A 603 23.47 -23.37 -14.11
C GLY A 603 22.03 -23.81 -14.38
N GLU A 604 21.05 -22.94 -14.20
CA GLU A 604 19.64 -23.25 -14.46
C GLU A 604 19.29 -23.13 -15.95
N ARG A 605 18.34 -23.97 -16.39
CA ARG A 605 17.82 -23.91 -17.76
C ARG A 605 16.92 -22.70 -17.93
N PHE A 606 17.13 -21.98 -19.03
CA PHE A 606 16.38 -20.77 -19.32
C PHE A 606 15.64 -20.87 -20.66
N GLY A 607 14.43 -20.34 -20.70
CA GLY A 607 13.59 -20.24 -21.90
C GLY A 607 13.12 -21.57 -22.45
N VAL A 608 12.44 -21.52 -23.57
CA VAL A 608 11.95 -22.71 -24.27
C VAL A 608 13.07 -23.31 -25.14
N GLY A 609 13.47 -24.52 -24.85
CA GLY A 609 14.46 -25.25 -25.67
C GLY A 609 13.96 -25.44 -27.10
N LYS A 610 14.87 -25.36 -28.06
CA LYS A 610 14.56 -25.54 -29.47
C LYS A 610 14.96 -26.92 -29.95
N GLU A 611 14.02 -27.65 -30.56
CA GLU A 611 14.27 -28.96 -31.14
C GLU A 611 14.93 -28.81 -32.49
N ILE A 612 16.03 -29.58 -32.73
CA ILE A 612 16.82 -29.59 -33.94
C ILE A 612 16.99 -31.05 -34.36
N GLN A 613 16.71 -31.37 -35.61
CA GLN A 613 16.98 -32.67 -36.18
C GLN A 613 18.33 -32.64 -36.89
N ILE A 614 19.27 -33.46 -36.43
CA ILE A 614 20.62 -33.50 -36.95
C ILE A 614 20.86 -34.85 -37.63
N SER A 615 21.35 -34.82 -38.89
CA SER A 615 21.74 -36.00 -39.64
C SER A 615 23.19 -35.89 -40.11
N SER A 616 23.92 -37.01 -40.13
CA SER A 616 25.29 -37.05 -40.64
C SER A 616 25.33 -37.59 -42.08
N ALA A 617 25.89 -36.82 -43.01
CA ALA A 617 26.12 -37.24 -44.39
C ALA A 617 27.31 -38.23 -44.52
N ALA A 618 28.21 -38.28 -43.53
CA ALA A 618 29.38 -39.17 -43.55
C ALA A 618 29.00 -40.63 -43.69
N TYR A 619 27.94 -41.09 -43.06
CA TYR A 619 27.45 -42.47 -43.15
C TYR A 619 26.70 -42.74 -44.43
N SER A 620 26.11 -41.78 -45.11
CA SER A 620 25.48 -41.96 -46.43
C SER A 620 26.52 -42.09 -47.55
N GLN A 621 27.62 -41.37 -47.41
CA GLN A 621 28.75 -41.53 -48.39
C GLN A 621 29.42 -42.88 -48.23
N PHE A 622 29.65 -43.36 -46.98
CA PHE A 622 30.21 -44.68 -46.75
C PHE A 622 29.27 -45.78 -47.23
N ALA A 623 28.00 -45.71 -47.04
CA ALA A 623 27.01 -46.63 -47.56
C ALA A 623 26.96 -46.58 -49.10
N ARG A 624 27.04 -45.42 -49.72
CA ARG A 624 27.14 -45.24 -51.17
C ARG A 624 28.43 -45.88 -51.73
N THR A 625 29.56 -45.66 -51.07
CA THR A 625 30.86 -46.24 -51.49
C THR A 625 30.85 -47.76 -51.34
N LEU A 626 30.22 -48.29 -50.27
CA LEU A 626 30.08 -49.74 -50.06
C LEU A 626 29.13 -50.35 -51.05
N VAL A 627 28.01 -49.72 -51.43
CA VAL A 627 27.07 -50.17 -52.43
C VAL A 627 27.72 -50.12 -53.85
N LEU A 628 28.43 -49.05 -54.18
CA LEU A 628 29.17 -48.93 -55.44
C LEU A 628 30.28 -49.94 -55.48
N GLY A 629 31.02 -50.20 -54.42
CA GLY A 629 32.03 -51.22 -54.29
C GLY A 629 31.46 -52.64 -54.47
N ALA A 630 30.35 -52.96 -53.83
CA ALA A 630 29.62 -54.23 -53.95
C ALA A 630 29.07 -54.41 -55.37
N PHE A 631 28.55 -53.35 -56.00
CA PHE A 631 28.08 -53.36 -57.40
C PHE A 631 29.21 -53.53 -58.37
N GLY A 632 30.35 -52.91 -58.15
CA GLY A 632 31.59 -53.08 -58.93
C GLY A 632 32.11 -54.49 -58.81
N LEU A 633 32.08 -55.09 -57.64
CA LEU A 633 32.50 -56.46 -57.36
C LEU A 633 31.55 -57.47 -58.04
N LEU A 634 30.25 -57.24 -57.97
CA LEU A 634 29.25 -58.05 -58.71
C LEU A 634 29.40 -57.93 -60.18
N LEU A 635 29.66 -56.73 -60.73
CA LEU A 635 29.96 -56.53 -62.18
C LEU A 635 31.26 -57.25 -62.62
N ALA A 636 32.31 -57.18 -61.82
CA ALA A 636 33.55 -57.89 -62.05
C ALA A 636 33.38 -59.44 -62.05
N LEU A 637 32.59 -59.94 -61.06
CA LEU A 637 32.25 -61.37 -60.98
C LEU A 637 31.38 -61.83 -62.16
N THR A 638 30.39 -61.01 -62.57
CA THR A 638 29.56 -61.32 -63.75
C THR A 638 30.36 -61.25 -65.04
N LEU A 639 31.23 -60.28 -65.23
CA LEU A 639 32.17 -60.21 -66.36
C LEU A 639 33.15 -61.38 -66.38
N SER A 640 33.71 -61.78 -65.25
CA SER A 640 34.58 -62.95 -65.11
C SER A 640 33.84 -64.24 -65.46
N ASN A 641 32.63 -64.43 -65.01
CA ASN A 641 31.81 -65.57 -65.40
C ASN A 641 31.40 -65.53 -66.88
N PHE A 642 31.16 -64.35 -67.43
CA PHE A 642 30.87 -64.22 -68.90
C PHE A 642 32.11 -64.52 -69.75
N THR A 643 33.27 -64.08 -69.34
CA THR A 643 34.53 -64.41 -70.02
C THR A 643 34.91 -65.90 -69.93
N LYS A 644 34.60 -66.54 -68.78
CA LYS A 644 34.74 -68.00 -68.66
C LYS A 644 33.79 -68.73 -69.59
N ARG A 645 32.56 -68.39 -69.70
CA ARG A 645 31.58 -68.98 -70.63
C ARG A 645 31.95 -68.73 -72.08
N LEU A 646 32.47 -67.60 -72.45
CA LEU A 646 33.01 -67.33 -73.82
C LEU A 646 34.26 -68.15 -74.14
N ARG A 647 35.12 -68.45 -73.16
CA ARG A 647 36.27 -69.34 -73.34
C ARG A 647 35.87 -70.81 -73.48
N GLU A 648 34.89 -71.29 -72.77
CA GLU A 648 34.32 -72.62 -72.84
C GLU A 648 33.58 -72.82 -74.20
N GLY A 649 32.80 -71.80 -74.62
CA GLY A 649 32.14 -71.84 -75.94
C GLY A 649 33.12 -71.87 -77.16
N ARG A 650 34.35 -71.39 -77.04
CA ARG A 650 35.39 -71.49 -78.05
C ARG A 650 36.13 -72.84 -78.07
N ARG A 651 36.16 -73.62 -77.00
CA ARG A 651 36.72 -74.95 -76.90
C ARG A 651 35.82 -76.04 -77.53
N VAL A 652 34.54 -75.85 -77.65
CA VAL A 652 33.58 -76.79 -78.22
C VAL A 652 33.53 -76.72 -79.78
N LYS A 653 34.06 -75.61 -80.37
CA LYS A 653 34.09 -75.45 -81.85
C LYS A 653 35.38 -75.96 -82.57
N SER A 654 36.35 -76.47 -81.79
CA SER A 654 37.63 -76.99 -82.43
C SER A 654 37.72 -78.49 -82.47
N ASN A 655 36.69 -79.28 -82.15
CA ASN A 655 36.72 -80.75 -82.17
C ASN A 655 35.71 -81.39 -83.09
N GLN A 656 35.27 -80.73 -84.16
CA GLN A 656 34.50 -81.35 -85.29
C GLN A 656 34.99 -80.91 -86.62
N VAL A 657 36.27 -81.26 -86.95
CA VAL A 657 36.72 -81.46 -88.34
C VAL A 657 37.94 -82.36 -88.25
N SER A 658 37.75 -83.66 -88.31
CA SER A 658 38.62 -84.69 -88.85
C SER A 658 37.94 -86.06 -88.74
N THR A 659 37.18 -86.44 -89.68
CA THR A 659 37.22 -87.76 -90.33
C THR A 659 36.25 -87.75 -91.52
N GLU A 660 36.87 -87.92 -92.61
CA GLU A 660 36.68 -88.04 -94.04
C GLU A 660 36.67 -86.74 -94.78
#